data_44c50249fdb841069a38f3f7be04df4a
#
_entry.id   44c50249fdb841069a38f3f7be04df4a
#
_cell.length_a   1.000
_cell.length_b   1.000
_cell.length_c   1.000
_cell.angle_alpha   90.00
_cell.angle_beta   90.00
_cell.angle_gamma   90.00
#
_symmetry.space_group_name_H-M   'P 1'
#
loop_
_entity.id
_entity.type
_entity.pdbx_description
1 polymer ?
#
loop_
_entity_poly.entity_id
_entity_poly.type
_entity_poly.pdbx_seq_one_letter_code
_entity_poly.pdbx_strand_id
1 'polypeptide(L)'
;ARFAVKTPSHPALEGANIIIWTTTPWTMPGNRAMACGADIDYSVLRITGRGEGALAKDGDVICLATELVDEVTSAIGITETETLATLKGTDIAGTISLHPMHGHGYEHDVPMLLADYVTTDQGTGFVHIAPGHGVEDYELAHLEHGIPLPDTVAEDGKIMDHLPIFAGMHVLRDNARIAETMAEQGGVIGIGKLVHSYPHSWRSKAPLVYRNTAQWFVSMESHGLRDTAVAELGRTAFYPQAGQRRLTSMIEQRPDWCLSRQRAWGVPLTIFFNKATGEPLRDQGVIDRVVEAMREEGADCWFSSDASRFLGPDYNPDDYERVTDILDVWFDSGSTHSFVLEQRGDLESPADLYLEGSDQHRGWFHSSLLQSCATRGKAPYKGVLTHGFVLDEQGRKMSKSLGNVVTPQKVIDQSGADILRLWVVSSDYYNDLRIGPEIIKRTTDNYRRFRNTLRYLLGALDGFTADEAVSHDQMPALERWVLHRLAELDGRIRDMTEAYDFHGIFTELHTLCNSDLSAFYFEIRKDRLYCDAADSVARRATRTVMHEVFSRLTAWLAPILAFTAEEAWQSWVGDVENSVHLRSYDPVPPEWYDQSVSARWDGIRRARQVVTTALEAARNDGAIGASLQAAPTVHVSEDIAALFEGEDAAALFITSGATISCDAAPADAFRVEGIDDVAVVFATADGGKCARCWKVTPEVSEEDGICNRCEDVVNG
;
A
#
# COMPACT_ATOMS: atom_id res chain seq x y z
N ALA A 1 -37.64 5.69 31.00
CA ALA A 1 -37.49 5.36 32.41
C ALA A 1 -37.51 6.62 33.25
N ARG A 2 -37.88 6.50 34.51
CA ARG A 2 -37.91 7.62 35.47
C ARG A 2 -36.90 7.38 36.57
N PHE A 3 -36.14 8.46 36.88
CA PHE A 3 -35.16 8.48 37.96
C PHE A 3 -35.65 9.52 39.02
N ALA A 4 -36.12 9.05 40.13
CA ALA A 4 -36.63 9.93 41.20
C ALA A 4 -35.47 10.74 41.82
N VAL A 5 -35.62 12.06 41.90
CA VAL A 5 -34.61 12.91 42.50
C VAL A 5 -34.53 12.66 44.01
N LYS A 6 -33.32 12.31 44.49
CA LYS A 6 -32.99 12.09 45.93
C LYS A 6 -32.45 13.33 46.57
N THR A 7 -31.43 13.94 45.92
CA THR A 7 -30.77 15.17 46.36
C THR A 7 -30.77 16.14 45.21
N PRO A 8 -31.64 17.15 45.20
CA PRO A 8 -31.68 18.12 44.11
C PRO A 8 -30.53 19.13 44.21
N SER A 9 -29.94 19.51 43.07
CA SER A 9 -29.02 20.65 42.94
C SER A 9 -29.76 21.98 42.89
N HIS A 10 -31.03 21.99 42.49
CA HIS A 10 -31.89 23.16 42.45
C HIS A 10 -33.26 22.89 43.10
N PRO A 11 -33.85 23.82 43.89
CA PRO A 11 -35.12 23.61 44.61
C PRO A 11 -36.28 23.18 43.75
N ALA A 12 -36.33 23.61 42.50
CA ALA A 12 -37.41 23.21 41.54
C ALA A 12 -37.41 21.70 41.22
N LEU A 13 -36.35 20.99 41.51
CA LEU A 13 -36.23 19.54 41.26
C LEU A 13 -36.68 18.71 42.45
N GLU A 14 -37.12 19.33 43.57
CA GLU A 14 -37.59 18.59 44.72
C GLU A 14 -38.86 17.76 44.34
N GLY A 15 -38.80 16.45 44.57
CA GLY A 15 -39.89 15.52 44.22
C GLY A 15 -40.07 15.26 42.72
N ALA A 16 -39.18 15.79 41.85
CA ALA A 16 -39.22 15.53 40.42
C ALA A 16 -38.63 14.17 40.05
N ASN A 17 -38.95 13.69 38.87
CA ASN A 17 -38.32 12.54 38.19
C ASN A 17 -37.59 13.06 36.95
N ILE A 18 -36.35 12.70 36.82
CA ILE A 18 -35.60 12.87 35.55
C ILE A 18 -36.04 11.78 34.58
N ILE A 19 -36.41 12.16 33.38
CA ILE A 19 -36.91 11.21 32.37
C ILE A 19 -35.81 10.95 31.33
N ILE A 20 -35.42 9.69 31.18
CA ILE A 20 -34.50 9.24 30.12
C ILE A 20 -35.21 8.36 29.12
N TRP A 21 -34.66 8.28 27.94
CA TRP A 21 -35.11 7.38 26.88
C TRP A 21 -33.99 6.43 26.49
N THR A 22 -34.36 5.15 26.22
CA THR A 22 -33.38 4.17 25.73
C THR A 22 -34.07 3.17 24.79
N THR A 23 -33.33 2.72 23.78
CA THR A 23 -33.71 1.61 22.90
C THR A 23 -33.17 0.27 23.40
N THR A 24 -32.34 0.28 24.43
CA THR A 24 -31.68 -0.90 25.01
C THR A 24 -31.96 -1.04 26.50
N PRO A 25 -33.21 -1.32 26.93
CA PRO A 25 -33.56 -1.45 28.34
C PRO A 25 -32.70 -2.44 29.13
N TRP A 26 -32.09 -3.41 28.48
CA TRP A 26 -31.18 -4.37 29.09
C TRP A 26 -29.86 -3.74 29.64
N THR A 27 -29.55 -2.48 29.29
CA THR A 27 -28.39 -1.76 29.86
C THR A 27 -28.71 -1.08 31.20
N MET A 28 -30.01 -0.98 31.55
CA MET A 28 -30.45 -0.35 32.82
C MET A 28 -29.84 -0.96 34.07
N PRO A 29 -29.69 -2.29 34.22
CA PRO A 29 -29.00 -2.84 35.38
C PRO A 29 -27.58 -2.34 35.59
N GLY A 30 -26.96 -1.92 34.48
CA GLY A 30 -25.59 -1.32 34.43
C GLY A 30 -25.55 0.18 34.63
N ASN A 31 -26.70 0.87 34.74
CA ASN A 31 -26.71 2.33 34.94
C ASN A 31 -25.98 2.75 36.21
N ARG A 32 -25.14 3.81 36.10
CA ARG A 32 -24.37 4.37 37.22
C ARG A 32 -24.41 5.87 37.28
N ALA A 33 -24.85 6.55 36.21
CA ALA A 33 -24.98 8.01 36.16
C ALA A 33 -26.04 8.40 35.10
N MET A 34 -26.34 9.67 35.02
CA MET A 34 -27.02 10.32 33.91
C MET A 34 -26.17 11.49 33.43
N ALA A 35 -26.37 11.93 32.17
CA ALA A 35 -25.73 13.10 31.63
C ALA A 35 -26.73 14.11 31.08
N CYS A 36 -26.37 15.42 31.21
CA CYS A 36 -27.11 16.54 30.62
C CYS A 36 -26.15 17.50 29.90
N GLY A 37 -26.66 18.26 28.93
CA GLY A 37 -25.89 19.31 28.23
C GLY A 37 -25.90 20.60 29.00
N ALA A 38 -24.75 21.21 29.19
CA ALA A 38 -24.58 22.43 30.01
C ALA A 38 -25.51 23.58 29.59
N ASP A 39 -25.63 23.82 28.29
CA ASP A 39 -26.36 24.95 27.69
C ASP A 39 -27.81 24.64 27.31
N ILE A 40 -28.24 23.38 27.48
CA ILE A 40 -29.62 22.96 27.17
C ILE A 40 -30.59 23.47 28.24
N ASP A 41 -31.77 23.94 27.79
CA ASP A 41 -32.86 24.32 28.65
C ASP A 41 -33.74 23.10 28.98
N TYR A 42 -34.03 22.89 30.26
CA TYR A 42 -34.83 21.78 30.77
C TYR A 42 -36.08 22.32 31.49
N SER A 43 -37.22 21.77 31.15
CA SER A 43 -38.49 22.11 31.77
C SER A 43 -38.83 21.13 32.91
N VAL A 44 -39.16 21.67 34.08
CA VAL A 44 -39.77 20.91 35.18
C VAL A 44 -41.28 21.05 35.05
N LEU A 45 -41.98 19.97 34.86
CA LEU A 45 -43.41 19.93 34.50
C LEU A 45 -44.19 19.12 35.54
N ARG A 46 -45.34 19.62 35.94
CA ARG A 46 -46.36 18.82 36.67
C ARG A 46 -47.35 18.29 35.69
N ILE A 47 -47.63 16.98 35.75
CA ILE A 47 -48.66 16.32 34.94
C ILE A 47 -50.02 16.64 35.51
N THR A 48 -50.89 17.28 34.73
CA THR A 48 -52.26 17.66 35.11
C THR A 48 -53.33 16.89 34.33
N GLY A 49 -52.97 16.27 33.22
CA GLY A 49 -53.86 15.43 32.45
C GLY A 49 -53.11 14.33 31.69
N ARG A 50 -53.74 13.15 31.58
CA ARG A 50 -53.19 11.98 30.88
C ARG A 50 -54.27 11.21 30.10
N GLY A 51 -53.87 10.50 29.04
CA GLY A 51 -54.70 9.61 28.27
C GLY A 51 -54.94 8.26 28.96
N GLU A 52 -55.92 7.52 28.46
CA GLU A 52 -56.20 6.17 28.94
C GLU A 52 -55.02 5.22 28.67
N GLY A 53 -54.58 4.48 29.67
CA GLY A 53 -53.43 3.55 29.58
C GLY A 53 -52.07 4.17 29.81
N ALA A 54 -51.95 5.49 30.01
CA ALA A 54 -50.66 6.13 30.35
C ALA A 54 -50.13 5.63 31.69
N LEU A 55 -48.81 5.32 31.75
CA LEU A 55 -48.15 4.86 32.99
C LEU A 55 -47.85 6.05 33.96
N ALA A 56 -47.87 7.28 33.46
CA ALA A 56 -47.75 8.49 34.27
C ALA A 56 -48.97 8.67 35.17
N LYS A 57 -48.82 9.38 36.30
CA LYS A 57 -49.92 9.71 37.25
C LYS A 57 -50.12 11.22 37.29
N ASP A 58 -51.40 11.63 37.51
CA ASP A 58 -51.70 13.03 37.76
C ASP A 58 -50.99 13.48 39.04
N GLY A 59 -50.32 14.63 38.96
CA GLY A 59 -49.48 15.16 40.03
C GLY A 59 -48.00 14.74 39.97
N ASP A 60 -47.61 13.77 39.12
CA ASP A 60 -46.19 13.45 38.91
C ASP A 60 -45.48 14.72 38.41
N VAL A 61 -44.29 14.96 38.93
CA VAL A 61 -43.40 16.01 38.44
C VAL A 61 -42.27 15.38 37.64
N ILE A 62 -42.06 15.83 36.39
CA ILE A 62 -41.07 15.32 35.47
C ILE A 62 -40.14 16.45 34.98
N CYS A 63 -38.90 16.08 34.67
CA CYS A 63 -37.93 16.97 34.06
C CYS A 63 -37.37 16.40 32.75
N LEU A 64 -37.39 17.17 31.67
CA LEU A 64 -36.84 16.85 30.37
C LEU A 64 -36.50 18.11 29.58
N ALA A 65 -35.76 18.00 28.48
CA ALA A 65 -35.37 19.16 27.68
C ALA A 65 -36.59 19.90 27.14
N THR A 66 -36.56 21.22 27.22
CA THR A 66 -37.69 22.12 26.87
C THR A 66 -38.15 21.90 25.40
N GLU A 67 -37.21 21.76 24.50
CA GLU A 67 -37.48 21.55 23.07
C GLU A 67 -38.19 20.22 22.78
N LEU A 68 -38.05 19.22 23.65
CA LEU A 68 -38.61 17.87 23.49
C LEU A 68 -39.91 17.64 24.26
N VAL A 69 -40.43 18.66 24.97
CA VAL A 69 -41.63 18.50 25.84
C VAL A 69 -42.83 17.96 25.06
N ASP A 70 -43.17 18.57 23.95
CA ASP A 70 -44.39 18.18 23.18
C ASP A 70 -44.26 16.76 22.60
N GLU A 71 -43.10 16.41 22.09
CA GLU A 71 -42.83 15.08 21.53
C GLU A 71 -42.90 14.00 22.59
N VAL A 72 -42.19 14.20 23.70
CA VAL A 72 -42.08 13.22 24.77
C VAL A 72 -43.45 13.03 25.48
N THR A 73 -44.13 14.13 25.83
CA THR A 73 -45.43 14.07 26.49
C THR A 73 -46.47 13.36 25.63
N SER A 74 -46.49 13.65 24.33
CA SER A 74 -47.34 12.95 23.37
C SER A 74 -47.02 11.46 23.31
N ALA A 75 -45.73 11.11 23.22
CA ALA A 75 -45.29 9.69 23.11
C ALA A 75 -45.63 8.84 24.34
N ILE A 76 -45.68 9.43 25.55
CA ILE A 76 -46.01 8.71 26.80
C ILE A 76 -47.44 8.93 27.26
N GLY A 77 -48.28 9.53 26.41
CA GLY A 77 -49.73 9.66 26.65
C GLY A 77 -50.10 10.72 27.71
N ILE A 78 -49.27 11.77 27.89
CA ILE A 78 -49.61 12.92 28.73
C ILE A 78 -50.33 13.95 27.86
N THR A 79 -51.47 14.46 28.31
CA THR A 79 -52.34 15.39 27.58
C THR A 79 -52.25 16.82 28.06
N GLU A 80 -51.91 17.05 29.32
CA GLU A 80 -51.81 18.37 29.92
C GLU A 80 -50.68 18.41 30.94
N THR A 81 -49.90 19.53 30.95
CA THR A 81 -48.82 19.78 31.90
C THR A 81 -48.83 21.24 32.36
N GLU A 82 -48.37 21.48 33.59
CA GLU A 82 -48.08 22.80 34.13
C GLU A 82 -46.56 22.94 34.25
N THR A 83 -45.96 23.96 33.61
CA THR A 83 -44.53 24.24 33.76
C THR A 83 -44.25 24.91 35.11
N LEU A 84 -43.45 24.26 35.94
CA LEU A 84 -43.07 24.75 37.26
C LEU A 84 -41.79 25.62 37.23
N ALA A 85 -40.84 25.23 36.37
CA ALA A 85 -39.59 25.94 36.18
C ALA A 85 -38.93 25.58 34.87
N THR A 86 -38.02 26.45 34.40
CA THR A 86 -37.06 26.12 33.32
C THR A 86 -35.66 26.36 33.88
N LEU A 87 -34.77 25.38 33.71
CA LEU A 87 -33.41 25.33 34.28
C LEU A 87 -32.40 25.09 33.17
N LYS A 88 -31.17 25.58 33.33
CA LYS A 88 -30.07 25.18 32.48
C LYS A 88 -29.47 23.84 32.96
N GLY A 89 -28.81 23.10 32.07
CA GLY A 89 -28.13 21.87 32.44
C GLY A 89 -27.12 22.07 33.57
N THR A 90 -26.45 23.22 33.61
CA THR A 90 -25.56 23.64 34.72
C THR A 90 -26.27 23.72 36.07
N ASP A 91 -27.57 24.04 36.12
CA ASP A 91 -28.35 24.10 37.34
C ASP A 91 -28.79 22.69 37.82
N ILE A 92 -28.83 21.73 36.89
CA ILE A 92 -29.25 20.33 37.14
C ILE A 92 -28.03 19.45 37.46
N ALA A 93 -26.85 19.81 36.98
CA ALA A 93 -25.61 19.09 37.24
C ALA A 93 -25.37 18.92 38.75
N GLY A 94 -24.89 17.73 39.14
CA GLY A 94 -24.69 17.37 40.53
C GLY A 94 -25.97 16.90 41.28
N THR A 95 -27.16 16.92 40.65
CA THR A 95 -28.35 16.24 41.19
C THR A 95 -28.06 14.77 41.37
N ILE A 96 -28.49 14.21 42.50
CA ILE A 96 -28.45 12.78 42.79
C ILE A 96 -29.86 12.22 42.65
N SER A 97 -30.00 11.16 41.83
CA SER A 97 -31.27 10.45 41.67
C SER A 97 -31.16 9.00 42.15
N LEU A 98 -32.31 8.40 42.37
CA LEU A 98 -32.44 6.97 42.65
C LEU A 98 -32.53 6.19 41.33
N HIS A 99 -31.95 4.99 41.30
CA HIS A 99 -32.10 4.07 40.17
C HIS A 99 -33.57 3.71 39.97
N PRO A 100 -34.08 3.52 38.71
CA PRO A 100 -35.47 3.16 38.43
C PRO A 100 -35.95 1.91 39.19
N MET A 101 -35.01 1.01 39.53
CA MET A 101 -35.26 -0.21 40.31
C MET A 101 -34.84 -0.09 41.79
N HIS A 102 -34.77 1.13 42.33
CA HIS A 102 -34.52 1.33 43.75
C HIS A 102 -35.54 0.58 44.60
N GLY A 103 -35.13 -0.04 45.71
CA GLY A 103 -35.96 -0.92 46.52
C GLY A 103 -36.00 -2.38 46.06
N HIS A 104 -35.32 -2.70 44.91
CA HIS A 104 -35.28 -4.02 44.31
C HIS A 104 -33.82 -4.52 44.11
N GLY A 105 -32.90 -4.03 44.94
CA GLY A 105 -31.49 -4.43 44.88
C GLY A 105 -30.58 -3.47 44.07
N TYR A 106 -31.12 -2.32 43.64
CA TYR A 106 -30.37 -1.26 42.93
C TYR A 106 -30.31 0.01 43.79
N GLU A 107 -29.63 -0.08 44.93
CA GLU A 107 -29.64 0.95 45.97
C GLU A 107 -28.57 2.05 45.81
N HIS A 108 -27.79 2.00 44.73
CA HIS A 108 -26.75 2.98 44.45
C HIS A 108 -27.33 4.33 44.00
N ASP A 109 -26.60 5.39 44.31
CA ASP A 109 -26.91 6.74 43.88
C ASP A 109 -26.55 6.91 42.40
N VAL A 110 -27.37 7.69 41.67
CA VAL A 110 -27.17 8.02 40.25
C VAL A 110 -26.94 9.52 40.10
N PRO A 111 -25.68 9.96 39.98
CA PRO A 111 -25.34 11.37 39.81
C PRO A 111 -25.66 11.86 38.38
N MET A 112 -25.99 13.17 38.28
CA MET A 112 -26.13 13.88 37.02
C MET A 112 -24.80 14.55 36.68
N LEU A 113 -24.23 14.19 35.52
CA LEU A 113 -22.96 14.68 34.98
C LEU A 113 -23.21 15.64 33.82
N LEU A 114 -22.23 16.50 33.51
CA LEU A 114 -22.25 17.29 32.27
C LEU A 114 -21.54 16.53 31.16
N ALA A 115 -22.11 16.56 29.94
CA ALA A 115 -21.47 16.00 28.78
C ALA A 115 -21.80 16.80 27.52
N ASP A 116 -20.77 17.06 26.71
CA ASP A 116 -20.89 17.88 25.50
C ASP A 116 -21.62 17.17 24.34
N TYR A 117 -21.73 15.85 24.39
CA TYR A 117 -22.41 15.05 23.38
C TYR A 117 -23.92 14.94 23.58
N VAL A 118 -24.47 15.48 24.64
CA VAL A 118 -25.93 15.47 24.86
C VAL A 118 -26.58 16.48 23.91
N THR A 119 -27.57 16.02 23.12
CA THR A 119 -28.32 16.85 22.15
C THR A 119 -29.80 16.78 22.41
N THR A 120 -30.55 17.64 21.71
CA THR A 120 -32.04 17.67 21.71
C THR A 120 -32.63 17.13 20.40
N ASP A 121 -31.86 16.45 19.57
CA ASP A 121 -32.34 15.91 18.28
C ASP A 121 -33.35 14.78 18.46
N GLN A 122 -33.26 14.05 19.57
CA GLN A 122 -34.16 12.93 19.92
C GLN A 122 -34.08 12.61 21.41
N GLY A 123 -35.07 11.82 21.91
CA GLY A 123 -35.07 11.32 23.29
C GLY A 123 -35.68 12.32 24.25
N THR A 124 -35.00 12.61 25.36
CA THR A 124 -35.51 13.46 26.46
C THR A 124 -34.57 14.62 26.81
N GLY A 125 -33.40 14.73 26.10
CA GLY A 125 -32.34 15.64 26.46
C GLY A 125 -31.49 15.21 27.66
N PHE A 126 -31.74 14.03 28.20
CA PHE A 126 -30.89 13.36 29.17
C PHE A 126 -30.43 12.01 28.63
N VAL A 127 -29.19 11.64 28.92
CA VAL A 127 -28.63 10.34 28.54
C VAL A 127 -28.38 9.52 29.79
N HIS A 128 -28.86 8.27 29.82
CA HIS A 128 -28.50 7.33 30.86
C HIS A 128 -27.09 6.79 30.61
N ILE A 129 -26.29 6.69 31.65
CA ILE A 129 -24.88 6.29 31.55
C ILE A 129 -24.71 4.89 32.15
N ALA A 130 -24.31 3.94 31.30
CA ALA A 130 -23.99 2.56 31.68
C ALA A 130 -22.55 2.24 31.24
N PRO A 131 -21.53 2.48 32.06
CA PRO A 131 -20.12 2.47 31.66
C PRO A 131 -19.60 1.11 31.15
N GLY A 132 -20.32 0.02 31.41
CA GLY A 132 -20.04 -1.31 30.84
C GLY A 132 -20.60 -1.54 29.43
N HIS A 133 -21.33 -0.58 28.83
CA HIS A 133 -22.10 -0.79 27.60
C HIS A 133 -21.92 0.29 26.53
N GLY A 134 -21.08 1.29 26.77
CA GLY A 134 -20.76 2.36 25.82
C GLY A 134 -19.35 2.91 26.06
N VAL A 135 -18.68 3.32 24.98
CA VAL A 135 -17.32 3.90 25.09
C VAL A 135 -17.40 5.28 25.75
N GLU A 136 -18.32 6.12 25.28
CA GLU A 136 -18.55 7.46 25.83
C GLU A 136 -19.00 7.40 27.30
N ASP A 137 -19.84 6.42 27.65
CA ASP A 137 -20.28 6.18 29.03
C ASP A 137 -19.11 5.77 29.92
N TYR A 138 -18.21 4.93 29.41
CA TYR A 138 -17.01 4.50 30.10
C TYR A 138 -16.04 5.67 30.34
N GLU A 139 -15.78 6.47 29.29
CA GLU A 139 -14.91 7.64 29.39
C GLU A 139 -15.42 8.64 30.41
N LEU A 140 -16.67 9.06 30.29
CA LEU A 140 -17.29 10.03 31.18
C LEU A 140 -17.38 9.49 32.62
N ALA A 141 -18.00 8.33 32.83
CA ALA A 141 -18.28 7.89 34.21
C ALA A 141 -17.05 7.27 34.88
N HIS A 142 -16.31 6.39 34.20
CA HIS A 142 -15.22 5.66 34.82
C HIS A 142 -13.90 6.40 34.79
N LEU A 143 -13.48 6.91 33.62
CA LEU A 143 -12.17 7.57 33.50
C LEU A 143 -12.19 8.96 34.11
N GLU A 144 -13.21 9.80 33.85
CA GLU A 144 -13.24 11.17 34.30
C GLU A 144 -13.74 11.31 35.76
N HIS A 145 -14.74 10.50 36.11
CA HIS A 145 -15.40 10.63 37.44
C HIS A 145 -15.12 9.48 38.42
N GLY A 146 -14.35 8.43 38.01
CA GLY A 146 -13.99 7.31 38.89
C GLY A 146 -15.19 6.43 39.31
N ILE A 147 -16.31 6.50 38.60
CA ILE A 147 -17.51 5.71 38.88
C ILE A 147 -17.23 4.23 38.61
N PRO A 148 -17.64 3.29 39.47
CA PRO A 148 -17.39 1.85 39.28
C PRO A 148 -17.97 1.29 38.00
N LEU A 149 -17.21 0.38 37.38
CA LEU A 149 -17.58 -0.34 36.17
C LEU A 149 -18.20 -1.71 36.56
N PRO A 150 -19.53 -1.88 36.51
CA PRO A 150 -20.13 -3.13 36.90
C PRO A 150 -20.11 -4.18 35.79
N ASP A 151 -19.89 -5.43 36.17
CA ASP A 151 -20.13 -6.58 35.30
C ASP A 151 -21.60 -6.92 35.29
N THR A 152 -22.23 -6.90 34.12
CA THR A 152 -23.67 -7.01 33.97
C THR A 152 -24.13 -8.12 33.04
N VAL A 153 -23.34 -8.41 32.00
CA VAL A 153 -23.69 -9.39 30.95
C VAL A 153 -22.60 -10.45 30.82
N ALA A 154 -23.00 -11.69 30.96
CA ALA A 154 -22.14 -12.87 30.79
C ALA A 154 -21.82 -13.16 29.32
N GLU A 155 -20.90 -14.08 29.08
CA GLU A 155 -20.43 -14.44 27.72
C GLU A 155 -21.54 -15.05 26.84
N ASP A 156 -22.53 -15.69 27.43
CA ASP A 156 -23.69 -16.24 26.72
C ASP A 156 -24.78 -15.21 26.41
N GLY A 157 -24.54 -13.94 26.73
CA GLY A 157 -25.45 -12.82 26.48
C GLY A 157 -26.60 -12.73 27.49
N LYS A 158 -26.49 -13.42 28.62
CA LYS A 158 -27.47 -13.29 29.71
C LYS A 158 -26.98 -12.28 30.75
N ILE A 159 -27.95 -11.63 31.40
CA ILE A 159 -27.70 -10.79 32.56
C ILE A 159 -27.20 -11.68 33.71
N MET A 160 -26.13 -11.27 34.38
CA MET A 160 -25.42 -12.05 35.38
C MET A 160 -26.28 -12.31 36.62
N ASP A 161 -26.06 -13.47 37.29
CA ASP A 161 -26.88 -13.97 38.40
C ASP A 161 -26.91 -13.06 39.63
N HIS A 162 -25.91 -12.21 39.82
CA HIS A 162 -25.86 -11.26 40.95
C HIS A 162 -26.73 -10.02 40.77
N LEU A 163 -27.32 -9.83 39.58
CA LEU A 163 -28.16 -8.67 39.28
C LEU A 163 -29.64 -9.03 39.57
N PRO A 164 -30.27 -8.42 40.60
CA PRO A 164 -31.64 -8.74 41.00
C PRO A 164 -32.63 -8.50 39.86
N ILE A 165 -33.74 -9.27 39.89
CA ILE A 165 -34.90 -9.17 38.99
C ILE A 165 -34.59 -9.62 37.56
N PHE A 166 -33.45 -9.28 37.00
CA PHE A 166 -33.11 -9.48 35.58
C PHE A 166 -32.18 -10.68 35.35
N ALA A 167 -31.66 -11.32 36.40
CA ALA A 167 -30.74 -12.46 36.33
C ALA A 167 -31.21 -13.51 35.35
N GLY A 168 -30.31 -13.98 34.47
CA GLY A 168 -30.57 -15.00 33.47
C GLY A 168 -31.38 -14.57 32.23
N MET A 169 -31.91 -13.33 32.17
CA MET A 169 -32.56 -12.79 30.97
C MET A 169 -31.55 -12.52 29.90
N HIS A 170 -31.83 -12.91 28.66
CA HIS A 170 -30.92 -12.70 27.54
C HIS A 170 -31.14 -11.32 26.91
N VAL A 171 -30.10 -10.49 26.83
CA VAL A 171 -30.15 -9.07 26.44
C VAL A 171 -30.87 -8.79 25.12
N LEU A 172 -30.74 -9.64 24.11
CA LEU A 172 -31.41 -9.43 22.81
C LEU A 172 -32.79 -10.11 22.73
N ARG A 173 -32.94 -11.33 23.29
CA ARG A 173 -34.19 -12.08 23.19
C ARG A 173 -35.25 -11.57 24.14
N ASP A 174 -34.84 -11.15 25.35
CA ASP A 174 -35.75 -10.76 26.42
C ASP A 174 -35.85 -9.23 26.60
N ASN A 175 -35.37 -8.43 25.61
CA ASN A 175 -35.34 -6.97 25.68
C ASN A 175 -36.73 -6.35 26.01
N ALA A 176 -37.78 -6.83 25.37
CA ALA A 176 -39.17 -6.38 25.65
C ALA A 176 -39.60 -6.74 27.05
N ARG A 177 -39.31 -7.98 27.51
CA ARG A 177 -39.64 -8.45 28.84
C ARG A 177 -38.92 -7.64 29.94
N ILE A 178 -37.68 -7.25 29.69
CA ILE A 178 -36.93 -6.38 30.61
C ILE A 178 -37.66 -5.03 30.77
N ALA A 179 -38.11 -4.42 29.68
CA ALA A 179 -38.85 -3.15 29.73
C ALA A 179 -40.21 -3.32 30.46
N GLU A 180 -40.93 -4.43 30.20
CA GLU A 180 -42.19 -4.75 30.89
C GLU A 180 -41.96 -4.94 32.39
N THR A 181 -40.93 -5.70 32.79
CA THR A 181 -40.57 -5.91 34.20
C THR A 181 -40.26 -4.59 34.89
N MET A 182 -39.52 -3.68 34.22
CA MET A 182 -39.25 -2.33 34.76
C MET A 182 -40.55 -1.52 34.95
N ALA A 183 -41.50 -1.65 34.02
CA ALA A 183 -42.79 -0.96 34.12
C ALA A 183 -43.64 -1.50 35.29
N GLU A 184 -43.70 -2.83 35.49
CA GLU A 184 -44.39 -3.47 36.61
C GLU A 184 -43.86 -2.99 37.96
N GLN A 185 -42.55 -2.70 38.05
CA GLN A 185 -41.93 -2.16 39.26
C GLN A 185 -42.04 -0.62 39.37
N GLY A 186 -42.69 0.03 38.41
CA GLY A 186 -42.91 1.48 38.44
C GLY A 186 -41.71 2.32 37.97
N GLY A 187 -40.64 1.73 37.45
CA GLY A 187 -39.45 2.39 36.96
C GLY A 187 -39.58 3.02 35.56
N VAL A 188 -40.72 2.84 34.90
CA VAL A 188 -40.94 3.33 33.53
C VAL A 188 -42.18 4.24 33.48
N ILE A 189 -42.12 5.29 32.68
CA ILE A 189 -43.25 6.22 32.47
C ILE A 189 -43.93 6.02 31.11
N GLY A 190 -43.25 5.35 30.16
CA GLY A 190 -43.82 5.00 28.84
C GLY A 190 -42.99 3.92 28.16
N ILE A 191 -43.66 3.09 27.31
CA ILE A 191 -43.03 2.07 26.47
C ILE A 191 -43.49 2.30 25.03
N GLY A 192 -42.58 2.38 24.08
CA GLY A 192 -42.84 2.50 22.65
C GLY A 192 -42.15 1.44 21.83
N LYS A 193 -42.36 1.51 20.52
CA LYS A 193 -41.63 0.70 19.53
C LYS A 193 -40.97 1.61 18.54
N LEU A 194 -39.67 1.40 18.31
CA LEU A 194 -38.88 2.13 17.34
C LEU A 194 -38.14 1.17 16.41
N VAL A 195 -38.15 1.49 15.12
CA VAL A 195 -37.29 0.81 14.13
C VAL A 195 -36.14 1.72 13.80
N HIS A 196 -34.94 1.27 14.11
CA HIS A 196 -33.72 2.05 13.88
C HIS A 196 -32.59 1.14 13.36
N SER A 197 -31.51 1.76 12.85
CA SER A 197 -30.30 1.04 12.47
C SER A 197 -29.61 0.49 13.71
N TYR A 198 -29.23 -0.78 13.67
CA TYR A 198 -28.51 -1.44 14.75
C TYR A 198 -27.22 -2.08 14.24
N PRO A 199 -26.07 -1.98 14.93
CA PRO A 199 -24.83 -2.55 14.48
C PRO A 199 -24.89 -4.08 14.46
N HIS A 200 -24.45 -4.66 13.33
CA HIS A 200 -24.40 -6.11 13.13
C HIS A 200 -22.99 -6.55 12.75
N SER A 201 -22.61 -7.75 13.15
CA SER A 201 -21.37 -8.36 12.70
C SER A 201 -21.37 -8.50 11.17
N TRP A 202 -20.32 -7.98 10.52
CA TRP A 202 -20.19 -8.05 9.06
C TRP A 202 -20.12 -9.51 8.55
N ARG A 203 -19.64 -10.43 9.37
CA ARG A 203 -19.47 -11.86 9.04
C ARG A 203 -20.72 -12.68 9.36
N SER A 204 -21.14 -12.71 10.62
CA SER A 204 -22.28 -13.52 11.08
C SER A 204 -23.65 -12.88 10.82
N LYS A 205 -23.69 -11.58 10.56
CA LYS A 205 -24.90 -10.75 10.45
C LYS A 205 -25.75 -10.73 11.74
N ALA A 206 -25.23 -11.24 12.84
CA ALA A 206 -25.88 -11.15 14.15
C ALA A 206 -25.73 -9.75 14.75
N PRO A 207 -26.72 -9.28 15.54
CA PRO A 207 -26.61 -8.00 16.24
C PRO A 207 -25.47 -8.03 17.25
N LEU A 208 -24.78 -6.88 17.40
CA LEU A 208 -23.66 -6.72 18.34
C LEU A 208 -24.18 -6.32 19.73
N VAL A 209 -23.47 -6.74 20.76
CA VAL A 209 -23.68 -6.33 22.14
C VAL A 209 -22.40 -5.71 22.67
N TYR A 210 -22.49 -4.49 23.19
CA TYR A 210 -21.38 -3.87 23.91
C TYR A 210 -21.42 -4.33 25.37
N ARG A 211 -20.33 -4.94 25.83
CA ARG A 211 -20.16 -5.35 27.22
C ARG A 211 -18.71 -5.18 27.65
N ASN A 212 -18.45 -4.86 28.90
CA ASN A 212 -17.11 -4.92 29.45
C ASN A 212 -16.67 -6.39 29.57
N THR A 213 -15.39 -6.63 29.32
CA THR A 213 -14.75 -7.94 29.39
C THR A 213 -13.31 -7.74 29.81
N ALA A 214 -12.83 -8.52 30.77
CA ALA A 214 -11.42 -8.51 31.14
C ALA A 214 -10.56 -8.85 29.93
N GLN A 215 -9.57 -8.05 29.62
CA GLN A 215 -8.73 -8.18 28.44
C GLN A 215 -7.25 -8.03 28.80
N TRP A 216 -6.38 -8.58 27.95
CA TRP A 216 -4.94 -8.40 28.05
C TRP A 216 -4.47 -7.35 27.04
N PHE A 217 -3.65 -6.42 27.50
CA PHE A 217 -3.17 -5.30 26.69
C PHE A 217 -1.64 -5.23 26.67
N VAL A 218 -1.10 -4.80 25.53
CA VAL A 218 0.24 -4.21 25.48
C VAL A 218 0.08 -2.71 25.70
N SER A 219 0.65 -2.20 26.78
CA SER A 219 0.64 -0.77 27.04
C SER A 219 1.57 -0.04 26.07
N MET A 220 1.09 1.02 25.49
CA MET A 220 1.89 1.89 24.61
C MET A 220 2.79 2.83 25.40
N GLU A 221 2.43 3.16 26.66
CA GLU A 221 3.16 4.12 27.49
C GLU A 221 4.18 3.42 28.40
N SER A 222 3.88 2.21 28.89
CA SER A 222 4.79 1.48 29.76
C SER A 222 6.14 1.23 29.08
N HIS A 223 7.21 1.53 29.82
CA HIS A 223 8.60 1.36 29.36
C HIS A 223 8.94 2.15 28.07
N GLY A 224 8.16 3.19 27.73
CA GLY A 224 8.41 4.06 26.59
C GLY A 224 8.28 3.37 25.22
N LEU A 225 7.38 2.40 25.08
CA LEU A 225 7.19 1.66 23.83
C LEU A 225 6.85 2.57 22.66
N ARG A 226 5.94 3.53 22.84
CA ARG A 226 5.55 4.51 21.81
C ARG A 226 6.76 5.30 21.33
N ASP A 227 7.52 5.89 22.26
CA ASP A 227 8.70 6.71 21.95
C ASP A 227 9.77 5.90 21.23
N THR A 228 10.01 4.65 21.67
CA THR A 228 10.93 3.72 21.01
C THR A 228 10.50 3.44 19.59
N ALA A 229 9.23 3.11 19.36
CA ALA A 229 8.71 2.81 18.03
C ALA A 229 8.79 4.02 17.08
N VAL A 230 8.45 5.22 17.55
CA VAL A 230 8.57 6.46 16.77
C VAL A 230 10.04 6.77 16.43
N ALA A 231 10.95 6.60 17.39
CA ALA A 231 12.39 6.81 17.15
C ALA A 231 12.95 5.84 16.10
N GLU A 232 12.55 4.57 16.15
CA GLU A 232 12.97 3.54 15.18
C GLU A 232 12.39 3.79 13.78
N LEU A 233 11.16 4.30 13.67
CA LEU A 233 10.62 4.74 12.37
C LEU A 233 11.43 5.87 11.74
N GLY A 234 12.04 6.73 12.56
CA GLY A 234 12.95 7.77 12.10
C GLY A 234 14.26 7.23 11.46
N ARG A 235 14.65 6.00 11.79
CA ARG A 235 15.84 5.30 11.30
C ARG A 235 15.55 4.35 10.15
N THR A 236 14.28 4.02 9.92
CA THR A 236 13.83 3.09 8.89
C THR A 236 13.67 3.81 7.54
N ALA A 237 14.17 3.21 6.47
CA ALA A 237 13.95 3.68 5.11
C ALA A 237 12.53 3.34 4.63
N PHE A 238 11.87 4.27 3.91
CA PHE A 238 10.53 4.05 3.38
C PHE A 238 10.45 4.33 1.88
N TYR A 239 9.83 3.40 1.16
CA TYR A 239 9.58 3.47 -0.28
C TYR A 239 8.08 3.26 -0.57
N PRO A 240 7.30 4.32 -0.88
CA PRO A 240 7.68 5.73 -0.95
C PRO A 240 7.82 6.37 0.45
N GLN A 241 8.57 7.46 0.54
CA GLN A 241 8.83 8.19 1.79
C GLN A 241 7.57 8.61 2.58
N ALA A 242 6.45 8.80 1.88
CA ALA A 242 5.16 9.14 2.51
C ALA A 242 4.68 8.07 3.51
N GLY A 243 5.09 6.80 3.33
CA GLY A 243 4.78 5.69 4.24
C GLY A 243 5.26 5.91 5.67
N GLN A 244 6.43 6.56 5.85
CA GLN A 244 6.98 6.87 7.16
C GLN A 244 6.02 7.77 7.97
N ARG A 245 5.59 8.89 7.39
CA ARG A 245 4.67 9.83 8.08
C ARG A 245 3.35 9.15 8.44
N ARG A 246 2.84 8.31 7.53
CA ARG A 246 1.59 7.57 7.75
C ARG A 246 1.71 6.62 8.95
N LEU A 247 2.76 5.81 9.00
CA LEU A 247 2.95 4.85 10.08
C LEU A 247 3.27 5.54 11.41
N THR A 248 4.09 6.61 11.39
CA THR A 248 4.40 7.42 12.58
C THR A 248 3.13 7.98 13.22
N SER A 249 2.27 8.64 12.42
CA SER A 249 1.01 9.18 12.94
C SER A 249 0.08 8.11 13.53
N MET A 250 0.08 6.90 12.93
CA MET A 250 -0.69 5.77 13.47
C MET A 250 -0.14 5.29 14.82
N ILE A 251 1.18 5.31 15.04
CA ILE A 251 1.80 4.92 16.30
C ILE A 251 1.58 6.00 17.38
N GLU A 252 1.74 7.27 17.03
CA GLU A 252 1.54 8.40 17.94
C GLU A 252 0.13 8.43 18.55
N GLN A 253 -0.87 8.10 17.75
CA GLN A 253 -2.29 8.12 18.16
C GLN A 253 -2.83 6.77 18.61
N ARG A 254 -1.98 5.74 18.65
CA ARG A 254 -2.44 4.39 18.95
C ARG A 254 -2.80 4.25 20.43
N PRO A 255 -4.02 3.75 20.77
CA PRO A 255 -4.32 3.29 22.13
C PRO A 255 -3.55 2.02 22.47
N ASP A 256 -3.61 1.59 23.73
CA ASP A 256 -3.07 0.29 24.17
C ASP A 256 -3.59 -0.85 23.28
N TRP A 257 -2.74 -1.81 22.98
CA TRP A 257 -3.07 -2.90 22.07
C TRP A 257 -3.74 -4.05 22.82
N CYS A 258 -5.06 -4.19 22.67
CA CYS A 258 -5.78 -5.35 23.19
C CYS A 258 -5.33 -6.62 22.44
N LEU A 259 -4.68 -7.54 23.15
CA LEU A 259 -4.16 -8.80 22.61
C LEU A 259 -5.15 -9.94 22.62
N SER A 260 -5.97 -10.03 23.68
CA SER A 260 -6.85 -11.17 23.90
C SER A 260 -8.06 -11.19 22.97
N ARG A 261 -8.44 -12.39 22.55
CA ARG A 261 -9.61 -12.67 21.73
C ARG A 261 -10.37 -13.86 22.28
N GLN A 262 -11.68 -13.73 22.44
CA GLN A 262 -12.60 -14.78 22.87
C GLN A 262 -13.06 -15.58 21.64
N ARG A 263 -12.15 -16.44 21.13
CA ARG A 263 -12.37 -17.26 19.94
C ARG A 263 -11.83 -18.66 20.13
N ALA A 264 -12.39 -19.63 19.40
CA ALA A 264 -12.00 -21.03 19.49
C ALA A 264 -10.76 -21.40 18.68
N TRP A 265 -10.33 -20.56 17.74
CA TRP A 265 -9.17 -20.82 16.88
C TRP A 265 -8.12 -19.71 16.99
N GLY A 266 -6.93 -20.08 17.37
CA GLY A 266 -5.75 -19.19 17.46
C GLY A 266 -4.73 -19.71 18.47
N VAL A 267 -3.63 -18.96 18.61
CA VAL A 267 -2.55 -19.25 19.58
C VAL A 267 -3.04 -18.81 20.98
N PRO A 268 -2.99 -19.67 22.00
CA PRO A 268 -3.49 -19.32 23.34
C PRO A 268 -2.61 -18.27 24.04
N LEU A 269 -3.24 -17.46 24.87
CA LEU A 269 -2.59 -16.66 25.90
C LEU A 269 -2.20 -17.54 27.07
N THR A 270 -0.94 -17.98 27.14
CA THR A 270 -0.47 -19.00 28.10
C THR A 270 -0.14 -18.42 29.48
N ILE A 271 -1.16 -17.86 30.12
CA ILE A 271 -1.04 -17.20 31.42
C ILE A 271 -1.97 -17.90 32.44
N PHE A 272 -1.46 -18.06 33.65
CA PHE A 272 -2.23 -18.39 34.82
C PHE A 272 -2.38 -17.15 35.70
N PHE A 273 -3.53 -16.95 36.33
CA PHE A 273 -3.69 -15.93 37.34
C PHE A 273 -4.17 -16.53 38.67
N ASN A 274 -3.74 -15.92 39.77
CA ASN A 274 -4.15 -16.36 41.10
C ASN A 274 -5.59 -15.92 41.38
N LYS A 275 -6.48 -16.86 41.71
CA LYS A 275 -7.90 -16.59 41.92
C LYS A 275 -8.20 -15.64 43.09
N ALA A 276 -7.34 -15.64 44.11
CA ALA A 276 -7.54 -14.81 45.30
C ALA A 276 -7.05 -13.37 45.12
N THR A 277 -5.99 -13.17 44.34
CA THR A 277 -5.37 -11.84 44.15
C THR A 277 -5.66 -11.21 42.80
N GLY A 278 -6.05 -12.02 41.80
CA GLY A 278 -6.19 -11.58 40.41
C GLY A 278 -4.87 -11.30 39.69
N GLU A 279 -3.72 -11.61 40.31
CA GLU A 279 -2.42 -11.33 39.75
C GLU A 279 -1.93 -12.46 38.82
N PRO A 280 -1.26 -12.11 37.69
CA PRO A 280 -0.71 -13.11 36.79
C PRO A 280 0.51 -13.81 37.44
N LEU A 281 0.61 -15.10 37.23
CA LEU A 281 1.75 -15.91 37.66
C LEU A 281 2.95 -15.62 36.75
N ARG A 282 4.01 -15.08 37.34
CA ARG A 282 5.27 -14.73 36.67
C ARG A 282 6.38 -15.70 37.09
N ASP A 283 6.35 -16.90 36.54
CA ASP A 283 7.34 -17.95 36.85
C ASP A 283 7.92 -18.53 35.56
N GLN A 284 9.25 -18.45 35.42
CA GLN A 284 9.93 -18.89 34.23
C GLN A 284 9.83 -20.43 34.07
N GLY A 285 9.84 -21.19 35.18
CA GLY A 285 9.71 -22.64 35.11
C GLY A 285 8.34 -23.12 34.61
N VAL A 286 7.28 -22.33 34.90
CA VAL A 286 5.94 -22.55 34.31
C VAL A 286 5.96 -22.27 32.82
N ILE A 287 6.55 -21.15 32.42
CA ILE A 287 6.67 -20.76 31.00
C ILE A 287 7.46 -21.80 30.22
N ASP A 288 8.57 -22.26 30.75
CA ASP A 288 9.45 -23.29 30.10
C ASP A 288 8.70 -24.60 29.89
N ARG A 289 7.91 -25.05 30.88
CA ARG A 289 7.08 -26.26 30.75
C ARG A 289 5.98 -26.10 29.68
N VAL A 290 5.37 -24.93 29.58
CA VAL A 290 4.40 -24.63 28.52
C VAL A 290 5.07 -24.64 27.14
N VAL A 291 6.21 -23.99 27.01
CA VAL A 291 6.97 -23.91 25.72
C VAL A 291 7.37 -25.30 25.27
N GLU A 292 7.88 -26.17 26.19
CA GLU A 292 8.28 -27.54 25.85
C GLU A 292 7.08 -28.38 25.42
N ALA A 293 5.99 -28.33 26.16
CA ALA A 293 4.76 -29.03 25.77
C ALA A 293 4.24 -28.60 24.40
N MET A 294 4.25 -27.30 24.12
CA MET A 294 3.83 -26.78 22.81
C MET A 294 4.77 -27.17 21.68
N ARG A 295 6.08 -27.29 21.96
CA ARG A 295 7.04 -27.77 20.98
C ARG A 295 6.82 -29.24 20.60
N GLU A 296 6.42 -30.05 21.54
CA GLU A 296 6.17 -31.48 21.33
C GLU A 296 4.78 -31.76 20.72
N GLU A 297 3.74 -31.09 21.17
CA GLU A 297 2.33 -31.44 20.92
C GLU A 297 1.54 -30.35 20.19
N GLY A 298 2.12 -29.15 20.01
CA GLY A 298 1.44 -27.99 19.46
C GLY A 298 0.61 -27.23 20.49
N ALA A 299 0.02 -26.12 20.06
CA ALA A 299 -0.68 -25.16 20.93
C ALA A 299 -1.93 -25.73 21.64
N ASP A 300 -2.55 -26.77 21.07
CA ASP A 300 -3.76 -27.37 21.63
C ASP A 300 -3.53 -28.02 22.99
N CYS A 301 -2.27 -28.39 23.31
CA CYS A 301 -1.92 -28.94 24.63
C CYS A 301 -2.29 -27.99 25.77
N TRP A 302 -2.30 -26.66 25.54
CA TRP A 302 -2.71 -25.67 26.52
C TRP A 302 -4.14 -25.89 26.99
N PHE A 303 -5.05 -26.24 26.09
CA PHE A 303 -6.47 -26.45 26.40
C PHE A 303 -6.78 -27.88 26.86
N SER A 304 -6.07 -28.87 26.32
CA SER A 304 -6.36 -30.29 26.52
C SER A 304 -5.67 -30.90 27.76
N SER A 305 -4.55 -30.33 28.23
CA SER A 305 -3.80 -30.85 29.37
C SER A 305 -4.36 -30.33 30.70
N ASP A 306 -4.15 -31.09 31.78
CA ASP A 306 -4.40 -30.64 33.15
C ASP A 306 -3.45 -29.49 33.52
N ALA A 307 -3.94 -28.53 34.32
CA ALA A 307 -3.16 -27.34 34.72
C ALA A 307 -1.91 -27.71 35.53
N SER A 308 -1.96 -28.79 36.30
CA SER A 308 -0.84 -29.30 37.11
C SER A 308 0.39 -29.62 36.26
N ARG A 309 0.21 -30.05 35.01
CA ARG A 309 1.31 -30.32 34.07
C ARG A 309 2.22 -29.09 33.89
N PHE A 310 1.62 -27.92 33.79
CA PHE A 310 2.34 -26.67 33.55
C PHE A 310 2.76 -26.00 34.84
N LEU A 311 1.89 -25.98 35.86
CA LEU A 311 2.15 -25.37 37.15
C LEU A 311 3.27 -26.11 37.89
N GLY A 312 3.35 -27.45 37.76
CA GLY A 312 4.34 -28.25 38.46
C GLY A 312 4.06 -28.40 39.95
N PRO A 313 5.04 -28.92 40.74
CA PRO A 313 4.81 -29.22 42.15
C PRO A 313 4.76 -28.00 43.07
N ASP A 314 5.23 -26.85 42.62
CA ASP A 314 5.37 -25.64 43.46
C ASP A 314 4.06 -24.84 43.61
N TYR A 315 3.04 -25.16 42.78
CA TYR A 315 1.79 -24.45 42.75
C TYR A 315 0.61 -25.42 42.86
N ASN A 316 -0.38 -25.07 43.69
CA ASN A 316 -1.63 -25.83 43.77
C ASN A 316 -2.55 -25.39 42.63
N PRO A 317 -2.96 -26.28 41.69
CA PRO A 317 -3.84 -25.91 40.55
C PRO A 317 -5.17 -25.31 40.94
N ASP A 318 -5.69 -25.59 42.13
CA ASP A 318 -6.94 -25.06 42.61
C ASP A 318 -6.89 -23.55 42.90
N ASP A 319 -5.69 -23.02 43.18
CA ASP A 319 -5.47 -21.61 43.48
C ASP A 319 -5.30 -20.73 42.23
N TYR A 320 -5.18 -21.38 41.06
CA TYR A 320 -4.92 -20.68 39.80
C TYR A 320 -5.99 -20.95 38.76
N GLU A 321 -6.23 -19.95 37.94
CA GLU A 321 -7.10 -20.03 36.77
C GLU A 321 -6.28 -19.86 35.49
N ARG A 322 -6.57 -20.70 34.50
CA ARG A 322 -5.95 -20.69 33.19
C ARG A 322 -6.68 -19.68 32.31
N VAL A 323 -5.93 -18.79 31.65
CA VAL A 323 -6.49 -17.95 30.59
C VAL A 323 -6.83 -18.82 29.39
N THR A 324 -8.07 -18.71 28.90
CA THR A 324 -8.57 -19.47 27.74
C THR A 324 -8.67 -18.62 26.47
N ASP A 325 -8.40 -17.33 26.56
CA ASP A 325 -8.36 -16.42 25.42
C ASP A 325 -7.18 -16.77 24.50
N ILE A 326 -7.34 -16.43 23.23
CA ILE A 326 -6.28 -16.54 22.23
C ILE A 326 -5.70 -15.18 21.91
N LEU A 327 -4.51 -15.16 21.32
CA LEU A 327 -3.84 -13.94 20.84
C LEU A 327 -4.55 -13.35 19.61
N ASP A 328 -4.46 -12.05 19.46
CA ASP A 328 -4.76 -11.38 18.20
C ASP A 328 -3.83 -11.93 17.10
N VAL A 329 -4.40 -12.34 15.96
CA VAL A 329 -3.63 -12.87 14.82
C VAL A 329 -2.55 -11.92 14.32
N TRP A 330 -2.70 -10.61 14.55
CA TRP A 330 -1.64 -9.63 14.25
C TRP A 330 -0.44 -9.76 15.19
N PHE A 331 -0.64 -10.32 16.38
CA PHE A 331 0.48 -10.68 17.27
C PHE A 331 1.23 -11.88 16.70
N ASP A 332 0.54 -12.92 16.24
CA ASP A 332 1.15 -14.09 15.62
C ASP A 332 1.99 -13.70 14.41
N SER A 333 1.40 -12.98 13.46
CA SER A 333 2.10 -12.51 12.25
C SER A 333 3.22 -11.51 12.56
N GLY A 334 3.01 -10.64 13.55
CA GLY A 334 3.99 -9.63 13.96
C GLY A 334 5.28 -10.24 14.51
N SER A 335 5.24 -11.48 15.04
CA SER A 335 6.40 -12.18 15.59
C SER A 335 7.32 -12.85 14.55
N THR A 336 7.06 -12.67 13.24
CA THR A 336 7.86 -13.23 12.13
C THR A 336 9.36 -12.97 12.31
N HIS A 337 9.75 -11.78 12.79
CA HIS A 337 11.16 -11.47 13.06
C HIS A 337 11.81 -12.41 14.07
N SER A 338 11.05 -12.94 15.02
CA SER A 338 11.55 -13.86 16.03
C SER A 338 11.62 -15.30 15.51
N PHE A 339 10.50 -15.85 14.99
CA PHE A 339 10.46 -17.28 14.63
C PHE A 339 11.00 -17.59 13.21
N VAL A 340 11.22 -16.58 12.36
CA VAL A 340 11.85 -16.76 11.04
C VAL A 340 13.27 -16.20 11.05
N LEU A 341 13.43 -14.88 11.21
CA LEU A 341 14.72 -14.23 10.99
C LEU A 341 15.77 -14.65 12.05
N GLU A 342 15.39 -14.68 13.33
CA GLU A 342 16.31 -15.02 14.42
C GLU A 342 16.57 -16.52 14.55
N GLN A 343 15.67 -17.37 14.05
CA GLN A 343 15.80 -18.84 14.14
C GLN A 343 16.60 -19.45 12.98
N ARG A 344 16.71 -18.77 11.85
CA ARG A 344 17.38 -19.26 10.65
C ARG A 344 18.78 -18.69 10.56
N GLY A 345 19.80 -19.56 10.49
CA GLY A 345 21.20 -19.16 10.40
C GLY A 345 21.61 -18.57 9.03
N ASP A 346 20.75 -18.67 8.02
CA ASP A 346 20.95 -18.11 6.68
C ASP A 346 20.25 -16.73 6.47
N LEU A 347 19.60 -16.20 7.52
CA LEU A 347 18.91 -14.91 7.51
C LEU A 347 19.48 -13.95 8.55
N GLU A 348 19.25 -12.66 8.33
CA GLU A 348 19.64 -11.59 9.26
C GLU A 348 18.42 -10.96 9.94
N SER A 349 18.63 -10.47 11.17
CA SER A 349 17.66 -9.66 11.92
C SER A 349 18.33 -8.35 12.37
N PRO A 350 17.76 -7.16 12.04
CA PRO A 350 16.51 -6.89 11.29
C PRO A 350 16.54 -7.31 9.83
N ALA A 351 15.37 -7.55 9.23
CA ALA A 351 15.24 -7.79 7.80
C ALA A 351 15.71 -6.56 6.99
N ASP A 352 16.30 -6.77 5.81
CA ASP A 352 16.67 -5.65 4.94
C ASP A 352 15.45 -4.91 4.44
N LEU A 353 14.38 -5.64 4.07
CA LEU A 353 13.16 -5.06 3.52
C LEU A 353 11.91 -5.84 3.95
N TYR A 354 10.89 -5.11 4.45
CA TYR A 354 9.51 -5.58 4.50
C TYR A 354 8.75 -5.03 3.30
N LEU A 355 8.11 -5.91 2.51
CA LEU A 355 7.43 -5.56 1.27
C LEU A 355 6.00 -6.09 1.29
N GLU A 356 5.02 -5.18 1.25
CA GLU A 356 3.58 -5.49 1.23
C GLU A 356 2.75 -4.33 0.66
N GLY A 357 1.43 -4.53 0.60
CA GLY A 357 0.48 -3.49 0.26
C GLY A 357 0.42 -2.35 1.27
N SER A 358 -0.03 -1.19 0.83
CA SER A 358 -0.12 0.02 1.66
C SER A 358 -1.10 -0.09 2.83
N ASP A 359 -2.01 -1.08 2.84
CA ASP A 359 -2.90 -1.40 3.95
C ASP A 359 -2.15 -1.96 5.16
N GLN A 360 -0.96 -2.56 4.96
CA GLN A 360 -0.15 -3.14 6.02
C GLN A 360 0.53 -2.13 6.95
N HIS A 361 0.42 -0.83 6.66
CA HIS A 361 0.74 0.20 7.67
C HIS A 361 -0.13 0.06 8.93
N ARG A 362 -1.38 -0.43 8.80
CA ARG A 362 -2.28 -0.74 9.93
C ARG A 362 -2.35 -2.25 10.24
N GLY A 363 -1.49 -3.04 9.69
CA GLY A 363 -1.42 -4.49 9.86
C GLY A 363 -0.03 -4.95 10.27
N TRP A 364 0.61 -5.73 9.41
CA TRP A 364 1.86 -6.42 9.70
C TRP A 364 3.05 -5.50 10.03
N PHE A 365 3.23 -4.40 9.30
CA PHE A 365 4.32 -3.46 9.61
C PHE A 365 4.18 -2.89 11.02
N HIS A 366 2.95 -2.58 11.41
CA HIS A 366 2.62 -1.97 12.69
C HIS A 366 2.82 -2.97 13.86
N SER A 367 2.22 -4.16 13.75
CA SER A 367 2.30 -5.19 14.80
C SER A 367 3.72 -5.69 14.99
N SER A 368 4.46 -5.92 13.88
CA SER A 368 5.85 -6.37 13.91
C SER A 368 6.77 -5.32 14.55
N LEU A 369 6.56 -4.03 14.23
CA LEU A 369 7.30 -2.93 14.85
C LEU A 369 7.11 -2.91 16.37
N LEU A 370 5.85 -2.92 16.84
CA LEU A 370 5.56 -2.86 18.26
C LEU A 370 6.13 -4.04 19.03
N GLN A 371 6.02 -5.25 18.51
CA GLN A 371 6.59 -6.43 19.15
C GLN A 371 8.12 -6.38 19.24
N SER A 372 8.76 -6.00 18.12
CA SER A 372 10.21 -5.91 18.09
C SER A 372 10.74 -4.80 19.00
N CYS A 373 10.09 -3.62 18.99
CA CYS A 373 10.44 -2.53 19.90
C CYS A 373 10.23 -2.91 21.36
N ALA A 374 9.11 -3.59 21.70
CA ALA A 374 8.81 -4.02 23.04
C ALA A 374 9.80 -5.07 23.58
N THR A 375 10.30 -5.96 22.72
CA THR A 375 11.10 -7.13 23.14
C THR A 375 12.58 -7.03 22.79
N ARG A 376 12.98 -6.21 21.83
CA ARG A 376 14.37 -6.02 21.33
C ARG A 376 14.83 -4.55 21.37
N GLY A 377 13.93 -3.60 21.59
CA GLY A 377 14.25 -2.16 21.59
C GLY A 377 14.60 -1.58 20.21
N LYS A 378 14.28 -2.29 19.12
CA LYS A 378 14.59 -1.87 17.74
C LYS A 378 13.51 -2.31 16.76
N ALA A 379 13.45 -1.66 15.58
CA ALA A 379 12.60 -2.09 14.49
C ALA A 379 13.01 -3.46 13.94
N PRO A 380 12.06 -4.28 13.44
CA PRO A 380 12.36 -5.60 12.86
C PRO A 380 12.85 -5.53 11.41
N TYR A 381 12.92 -4.35 10.83
CA TYR A 381 13.26 -4.09 9.43
C TYR A 381 14.11 -2.81 9.30
N LYS A 382 15.04 -2.82 8.31
CA LYS A 382 15.85 -1.66 7.91
C LYS A 382 15.08 -0.75 6.94
N GLY A 383 14.22 -1.36 6.09
CA GLY A 383 13.40 -0.68 5.10
C GLY A 383 11.99 -1.25 4.97
N VAL A 384 11.07 -0.40 4.53
CA VAL A 384 9.67 -0.74 4.22
C VAL A 384 9.33 -0.27 2.82
N LEU A 385 8.92 -1.19 1.95
CA LEU A 385 8.41 -0.87 0.63
C LEU A 385 6.92 -1.21 0.56
N THR A 386 6.12 -0.26 0.06
CA THR A 386 4.68 -0.47 -0.12
C THR A 386 4.26 -0.30 -1.56
N HIS A 387 3.32 -1.14 -1.98
CA HIS A 387 2.68 -1.06 -3.28
C HIS A 387 1.16 -0.81 -3.15
N GLY A 388 0.55 -0.35 -4.25
CA GLY A 388 -0.89 -0.20 -4.37
C GLY A 388 -1.60 -1.54 -4.63
N PHE A 389 -2.93 -1.47 -4.81
CA PHE A 389 -3.76 -2.62 -5.14
C PHE A 389 -3.84 -2.85 -6.64
N VAL A 390 -4.11 -4.10 -7.03
CA VAL A 390 -4.37 -4.45 -8.42
C VAL A 390 -5.87 -4.39 -8.70
N LEU A 391 -6.25 -3.54 -9.65
CA LEU A 391 -7.62 -3.28 -10.09
C LEU A 391 -7.85 -3.83 -11.50
N ASP A 392 -9.10 -3.98 -11.92
CA ASP A 392 -9.42 -4.29 -13.31
C ASP A 392 -9.12 -3.11 -14.25
N GLU A 393 -9.26 -3.27 -15.57
CA GLU A 393 -9.02 -2.18 -16.54
C GLU A 393 -9.85 -0.93 -16.29
N GLN A 394 -11.04 -1.07 -15.71
CA GLN A 394 -11.94 0.02 -15.36
C GLN A 394 -11.63 0.65 -14.00
N GLY A 395 -10.61 0.18 -13.28
CA GLY A 395 -10.22 0.68 -11.98
C GLY A 395 -11.10 0.19 -10.83
N ARG A 396 -11.80 -0.94 -11.00
CA ARG A 396 -12.65 -1.54 -9.97
C ARG A 396 -11.91 -2.65 -9.23
N LYS A 397 -12.21 -2.81 -7.95
CA LYS A 397 -11.69 -3.92 -7.16
C LYS A 397 -12.08 -5.26 -7.77
N MET A 398 -11.09 -6.14 -7.96
CA MET A 398 -11.32 -7.49 -8.45
C MET A 398 -11.98 -8.37 -7.38
N SER A 399 -13.03 -9.09 -7.77
CA SER A 399 -13.70 -10.06 -6.89
C SER A 399 -14.28 -11.22 -7.69
N LYS A 400 -14.39 -12.40 -7.06
CA LYS A 400 -15.01 -13.58 -7.67
C LYS A 400 -16.48 -13.31 -8.02
N SER A 401 -17.19 -12.54 -7.20
CA SER A 401 -18.60 -12.20 -7.41
C SER A 401 -18.85 -11.31 -8.63
N LEU A 402 -17.88 -10.47 -9.01
CA LEU A 402 -17.96 -9.62 -10.20
C LEU A 402 -17.41 -10.32 -11.46
N GLY A 403 -16.74 -11.47 -11.31
CA GLY A 403 -16.15 -12.21 -12.43
C GLY A 403 -15.00 -11.47 -13.14
N ASN A 404 -14.45 -10.41 -12.56
CA ASN A 404 -13.42 -9.54 -13.13
C ASN A 404 -12.00 -9.90 -12.67
N VAL A 405 -11.79 -11.06 -12.06
CA VAL A 405 -10.49 -11.48 -11.54
C VAL A 405 -9.57 -11.91 -12.70
N VAL A 406 -8.41 -11.25 -12.80
CA VAL A 406 -7.30 -11.69 -13.65
C VAL A 406 -6.28 -12.39 -12.73
N THR A 407 -6.11 -13.70 -12.93
CA THR A 407 -5.13 -14.46 -12.14
C THR A 407 -3.75 -14.39 -12.79
N PRO A 408 -2.65 -14.37 -12.01
CA PRO A 408 -1.30 -14.42 -12.56
C PRO A 408 -1.10 -15.61 -13.50
N GLN A 409 -1.60 -16.79 -13.15
CA GLN A 409 -1.48 -17.99 -13.96
C GLN A 409 -2.08 -17.82 -15.35
N LYS A 410 -3.24 -17.17 -15.47
CA LYS A 410 -3.86 -16.90 -16.78
C LYS A 410 -2.96 -16.05 -17.69
N VAL A 411 -2.28 -15.04 -17.12
CA VAL A 411 -1.35 -14.20 -17.88
C VAL A 411 -0.11 -15.01 -18.26
N ILE A 412 0.42 -15.81 -17.34
CA ILE A 412 1.61 -16.66 -17.57
C ILE A 412 1.34 -17.67 -18.69
N ASP A 413 0.21 -18.36 -18.65
CA ASP A 413 -0.16 -19.38 -19.66
C ASP A 413 -0.35 -18.77 -21.05
N GLN A 414 -0.84 -17.54 -21.13
CA GLN A 414 -1.12 -16.85 -22.39
C GLN A 414 0.09 -16.11 -22.97
N SER A 415 0.91 -15.50 -22.12
CA SER A 415 1.91 -14.52 -22.54
C SER A 415 3.30 -14.76 -21.97
N GLY A 416 3.44 -15.65 -21.00
CA GLY A 416 4.69 -15.93 -20.30
C GLY A 416 4.90 -15.08 -19.04
N ALA A 417 5.73 -15.57 -18.13
CA ALA A 417 6.01 -14.92 -16.85
C ALA A 417 6.72 -13.57 -17.02
N ASP A 418 7.60 -13.44 -18.00
CA ASP A 418 8.33 -12.20 -18.26
C ASP A 418 7.41 -11.03 -18.63
N ILE A 419 6.29 -11.30 -19.28
CA ILE A 419 5.28 -10.26 -19.59
C ILE A 419 4.62 -9.75 -18.30
N LEU A 420 4.28 -10.64 -17.37
CA LEU A 420 3.72 -10.26 -16.07
C LEU A 420 4.73 -9.44 -15.25
N ARG A 421 5.99 -9.89 -15.21
CA ARG A 421 7.08 -9.17 -14.53
C ARG A 421 7.30 -7.78 -15.14
N LEU A 422 7.35 -7.70 -16.47
CA LEU A 422 7.51 -6.44 -17.20
C LEU A 422 6.34 -5.48 -16.95
N TRP A 423 5.09 -5.99 -16.88
CA TRP A 423 3.94 -5.17 -16.54
C TRP A 423 4.08 -4.51 -15.18
N VAL A 424 4.53 -5.26 -14.16
CA VAL A 424 4.74 -4.70 -12.81
C VAL A 424 5.76 -3.57 -12.85
N VAL A 425 6.96 -3.81 -13.40
CA VAL A 425 8.06 -2.82 -13.38
C VAL A 425 7.85 -1.65 -14.35
N SER A 426 7.05 -1.83 -15.41
CA SER A 426 6.70 -0.75 -16.32
C SER A 426 5.57 0.16 -15.80
N SER A 427 5.03 -0.14 -14.63
CA SER A 427 3.96 0.61 -13.98
C SER A 427 4.49 1.34 -12.73
N ASP A 428 3.84 2.44 -12.34
CA ASP A 428 4.07 3.07 -11.04
C ASP A 428 3.39 2.25 -9.93
N TYR A 429 4.06 1.21 -9.46
CA TYR A 429 3.52 0.24 -8.51
C TYR A 429 3.35 0.79 -7.07
N TYR A 430 3.84 1.99 -6.78
CA TYR A 430 3.53 2.66 -5.51
C TYR A 430 2.06 3.04 -5.39
N ASN A 431 1.38 3.20 -6.53
CA ASN A 431 -0.05 3.48 -6.64
C ASN A 431 -0.83 2.23 -7.09
N ASP A 432 -2.17 2.34 -7.11
CA ASP A 432 -3.04 1.27 -7.58
C ASP A 432 -2.80 0.97 -9.06
N LEU A 433 -2.58 -0.29 -9.38
CA LEU A 433 -2.30 -0.78 -10.72
C LEU A 433 -3.56 -1.29 -11.40
N ARG A 434 -3.64 -1.11 -12.72
CA ARG A 434 -4.68 -1.72 -13.53
C ARG A 434 -4.13 -2.87 -14.35
N ILE A 435 -4.93 -3.93 -14.49
CA ILE A 435 -4.58 -5.08 -15.33
C ILE A 435 -5.77 -5.49 -16.20
N GLY A 436 -5.49 -5.86 -17.45
CA GLY A 436 -6.48 -6.34 -18.41
C GLY A 436 -5.86 -6.65 -19.76
N PRO A 437 -6.63 -7.18 -20.72
CA PRO A 437 -6.12 -7.66 -22.00
C PRO A 437 -5.36 -6.60 -22.82
N GLU A 438 -5.87 -5.37 -22.90
CA GLU A 438 -5.21 -4.31 -23.68
C GLU A 438 -3.91 -3.82 -23.02
N ILE A 439 -3.87 -3.79 -21.68
CA ILE A 439 -2.66 -3.44 -20.95
C ILE A 439 -1.58 -4.51 -21.16
N ILE A 440 -1.92 -5.78 -21.04
CA ILE A 440 -1.00 -6.91 -21.28
C ILE A 440 -0.51 -6.94 -22.75
N LYS A 441 -1.37 -6.60 -23.70
CA LYS A 441 -0.98 -6.47 -25.11
C LYS A 441 0.07 -5.38 -25.32
N ARG A 442 -0.12 -4.19 -24.77
CA ARG A 442 0.88 -3.10 -24.83
C ARG A 442 2.20 -3.50 -24.17
N THR A 443 2.13 -4.19 -23.03
CA THR A 443 3.33 -4.73 -22.37
C THR A 443 4.05 -5.73 -23.26
N THR A 444 3.31 -6.58 -23.97
CA THR A 444 3.87 -7.54 -24.93
C THR A 444 4.58 -6.82 -26.09
N ASP A 445 4.05 -5.70 -26.58
CA ASP A 445 4.70 -4.91 -27.63
C ASP A 445 6.00 -4.27 -27.13
N ASN A 446 6.04 -3.79 -25.90
CA ASN A 446 7.29 -3.31 -25.27
C ASN A 446 8.31 -4.44 -25.08
N TYR A 447 7.88 -5.62 -24.64
CA TYR A 447 8.72 -6.80 -24.52
C TYR A 447 9.37 -7.20 -25.85
N ARG A 448 8.62 -7.17 -26.96
CA ARG A 448 9.15 -7.49 -28.29
C ARG A 448 10.33 -6.61 -28.69
N ARG A 449 10.38 -5.35 -28.23
CA ARG A 449 11.51 -4.46 -28.51
C ARG A 449 12.78 -4.95 -27.83
N PHE A 450 12.72 -5.33 -26.55
CA PHE A 450 13.86 -5.90 -25.82
C PHE A 450 14.32 -7.22 -26.48
N ARG A 451 13.39 -8.13 -26.75
CA ARG A 451 13.71 -9.42 -27.38
C ARG A 451 14.33 -9.24 -28.77
N ASN A 452 13.81 -8.33 -29.58
CA ASN A 452 14.36 -8.05 -30.90
C ASN A 452 15.78 -7.45 -30.83
N THR A 453 16.04 -6.57 -29.86
CA THR A 453 17.37 -6.02 -29.61
C THR A 453 18.36 -7.11 -29.25
N LEU A 454 18.02 -7.99 -28.29
CA LEU A 454 18.88 -9.12 -27.90
C LEU A 454 19.14 -10.07 -29.08
N ARG A 455 18.08 -10.40 -29.84
CA ARG A 455 18.21 -11.25 -31.03
C ARG A 455 19.10 -10.65 -32.10
N TYR A 456 19.02 -9.33 -32.34
CA TYR A 456 19.87 -8.63 -33.29
C TYR A 456 21.33 -8.66 -32.84
N LEU A 457 21.59 -8.40 -31.56
CA LEU A 457 22.94 -8.45 -30.97
C LEU A 457 23.55 -9.85 -31.10
N LEU A 458 22.82 -10.90 -30.76
CA LEU A 458 23.27 -12.29 -30.91
C LEU A 458 23.65 -12.63 -32.35
N GLY A 459 22.82 -12.20 -33.32
CA GLY A 459 23.15 -12.42 -34.75
C GLY A 459 24.36 -11.62 -35.24
N ALA A 460 24.53 -10.37 -34.74
CA ALA A 460 25.68 -9.54 -35.08
C ALA A 460 26.99 -10.03 -34.43
N LEU A 461 26.88 -10.76 -33.31
CA LEU A 461 28.01 -11.29 -32.55
C LEU A 461 28.36 -12.75 -32.91
N ASP A 462 27.66 -13.36 -33.85
CA ASP A 462 27.98 -14.73 -34.28
C ASP A 462 29.44 -14.87 -34.64
N GLY A 463 30.17 -15.83 -34.01
CA GLY A 463 31.61 -16.04 -34.17
C GLY A 463 32.52 -14.92 -33.60
N PHE A 464 32.02 -13.95 -32.80
CA PHE A 464 32.86 -12.96 -32.15
C PHE A 464 33.75 -13.59 -31.09
N THR A 465 35.03 -13.19 -31.07
CA THR A 465 36.01 -13.64 -30.06
C THR A 465 36.72 -12.42 -29.43
N ALA A 466 37.32 -12.62 -28.26
CA ALA A 466 38.04 -11.57 -27.55
C ALA A 466 39.19 -10.98 -28.37
N ASP A 467 39.80 -11.73 -29.31
CA ASP A 467 40.87 -11.27 -30.17
C ASP A 467 40.38 -10.23 -31.21
N GLU A 468 39.09 -10.17 -31.48
CA GLU A 468 38.50 -9.13 -32.32
C GLU A 468 38.34 -7.80 -31.59
N ALA A 469 38.43 -7.78 -30.27
CA ALA A 469 38.18 -6.58 -29.50
C ALA A 469 39.10 -5.42 -29.89
N VAL A 470 38.52 -4.23 -29.94
CA VAL A 470 39.23 -2.99 -30.28
C VAL A 470 39.25 -2.11 -29.03
N SER A 471 40.45 -1.54 -28.71
CA SER A 471 40.61 -0.64 -27.57
C SER A 471 39.84 0.68 -27.79
N HIS A 472 39.38 1.30 -26.71
CA HIS A 472 38.56 2.52 -26.74
C HIS A 472 39.16 3.66 -27.54
N ASP A 473 40.51 3.86 -27.48
CA ASP A 473 41.25 4.88 -28.18
C ASP A 473 41.28 4.67 -29.72
N GLN A 474 41.13 3.42 -30.17
CA GLN A 474 41.08 3.07 -31.58
C GLN A 474 39.68 3.06 -32.17
N MET A 475 38.64 3.22 -31.32
CA MET A 475 37.27 3.20 -31.77
C MET A 475 36.83 4.47 -32.48
N PRO A 476 36.02 4.39 -33.56
CA PRO A 476 35.36 5.54 -34.15
C PRO A 476 34.46 6.28 -33.10
N ALA A 477 34.17 7.54 -33.38
CA ALA A 477 33.49 8.38 -32.41
C ALA A 477 32.04 7.89 -32.05
N LEU A 478 31.31 7.29 -33.01
CA LEU A 478 29.98 6.75 -32.74
C LEU A 478 30.04 5.57 -31.78
N GLU A 479 31.02 4.69 -31.89
CA GLU A 479 31.29 3.60 -30.97
C GLU A 479 31.57 4.12 -29.55
N ARG A 480 32.41 5.13 -29.42
CA ARG A 480 32.71 5.80 -28.13
C ARG A 480 31.50 6.48 -27.55
N TRP A 481 30.61 7.04 -28.37
CA TRP A 481 29.34 7.59 -27.91
C TRP A 481 28.43 6.51 -27.31
N VAL A 482 28.32 5.32 -27.92
CA VAL A 482 27.53 4.24 -27.34
C VAL A 482 28.08 3.78 -25.99
N LEU A 483 29.41 3.66 -25.87
CA LEU A 483 30.05 3.33 -24.60
C LEU A 483 29.82 4.42 -23.54
N HIS A 484 29.85 5.67 -23.91
CA HIS A 484 29.51 6.78 -23.03
C HIS A 484 28.03 6.66 -22.53
N ARG A 485 27.08 6.37 -23.43
CA ARG A 485 25.68 6.12 -23.07
C ARG A 485 25.54 4.96 -22.09
N LEU A 486 26.29 3.89 -22.26
CA LEU A 486 26.28 2.76 -21.31
C LEU A 486 26.83 3.20 -19.93
N ALA A 487 27.87 4.03 -19.91
CA ALA A 487 28.44 4.56 -18.67
C ALA A 487 27.45 5.44 -17.90
N GLU A 488 26.75 6.35 -18.59
CA GLU A 488 25.69 7.16 -17.97
C GLU A 488 24.55 6.31 -17.43
N LEU A 489 24.13 5.29 -18.22
CA LEU A 489 23.04 4.40 -17.84
C LEU A 489 23.39 3.52 -16.64
N ASP A 490 24.61 2.99 -16.57
CA ASP A 490 25.03 2.14 -15.44
C ASP A 490 24.90 2.87 -14.11
N GLY A 491 25.39 4.12 -14.05
CA GLY A 491 25.24 4.93 -12.84
C GLY A 491 23.77 5.13 -12.45
N ARG A 492 22.93 5.55 -13.42
CA ARG A 492 21.50 5.77 -13.16
C ARG A 492 20.75 4.49 -12.78
N ILE A 493 21.05 3.37 -13.44
CA ILE A 493 20.42 2.07 -13.13
C ILE A 493 20.77 1.62 -11.70
N ARG A 494 22.03 1.83 -11.27
CA ARG A 494 22.43 1.51 -9.88
C ARG A 494 21.67 2.37 -8.88
N ASP A 495 21.63 3.69 -9.09
CA ASP A 495 20.89 4.60 -8.20
C ASP A 495 19.41 4.28 -8.15
N MET A 496 18.77 3.99 -9.30
CA MET A 496 17.37 3.59 -9.37
C MET A 496 17.11 2.22 -8.72
N THR A 497 18.07 1.28 -8.82
CA THR A 497 17.97 -0.03 -8.16
C THR A 497 17.99 0.13 -6.64
N GLU A 498 18.89 0.95 -6.10
CA GLU A 498 18.93 1.25 -4.66
C GLU A 498 17.67 1.97 -4.16
N ALA A 499 17.05 2.79 -5.03
CA ALA A 499 15.82 3.51 -4.74
C ALA A 499 14.54 2.70 -5.01
N TYR A 500 14.65 1.46 -5.51
CA TYR A 500 13.52 0.65 -5.99
C TYR A 500 12.68 1.33 -7.08
N ASP A 501 13.29 2.23 -7.89
CA ASP A 501 12.64 2.88 -9.04
C ASP A 501 12.73 2.00 -10.31
N PHE A 502 12.02 0.89 -10.30
CA PHE A 502 12.00 -0.04 -11.43
C PHE A 502 11.30 0.53 -12.68
N HIS A 503 10.35 1.45 -12.50
CA HIS A 503 9.73 2.15 -13.63
C HIS A 503 10.75 3.05 -14.36
N GLY A 504 11.58 3.74 -13.64
CA GLY A 504 12.71 4.50 -14.18
C GLY A 504 13.67 3.60 -14.96
N ILE A 505 14.08 2.46 -14.40
CA ILE A 505 14.94 1.48 -15.07
C ILE A 505 14.30 1.00 -16.40
N PHE A 506 13.01 0.62 -16.36
CA PHE A 506 12.29 0.23 -17.58
C PHE A 506 12.34 1.31 -18.65
N THR A 507 12.07 2.56 -18.29
CA THR A 507 12.02 3.70 -19.20
C THR A 507 13.38 3.95 -19.86
N GLU A 508 14.45 3.91 -19.08
CA GLU A 508 15.82 4.07 -19.59
C GLU A 508 16.23 2.93 -20.53
N LEU A 509 16.00 1.68 -20.14
CA LEU A 509 16.31 0.52 -20.97
C LEU A 509 15.47 0.47 -22.26
N HIS A 510 14.21 0.87 -22.17
CA HIS A 510 13.33 0.95 -23.34
C HIS A 510 13.82 2.04 -24.32
N THR A 511 14.24 3.19 -23.81
CA THR A 511 14.79 4.29 -24.60
C THR A 511 16.11 3.88 -25.25
N LEU A 512 17.02 3.25 -24.52
CA LEU A 512 18.25 2.69 -25.06
C LEU A 512 17.96 1.74 -26.25
N CYS A 513 17.11 0.72 -26.03
CA CYS A 513 16.85 -0.29 -27.05
C CYS A 513 16.13 0.26 -28.28
N ASN A 514 15.15 1.15 -28.09
CA ASN A 514 14.32 1.65 -29.18
C ASN A 514 14.97 2.80 -29.93
N SER A 515 15.47 3.80 -29.22
CA SER A 515 15.92 5.07 -29.81
C SER A 515 17.43 5.11 -30.08
N ASP A 516 18.24 4.73 -29.08
CA ASP A 516 19.69 4.86 -29.20
C ASP A 516 20.30 3.70 -30.01
N LEU A 517 19.84 2.46 -29.79
CA LEU A 517 20.33 1.29 -30.49
C LEU A 517 19.58 1.05 -31.81
N SER A 518 18.29 0.71 -31.77
CA SER A 518 17.56 0.26 -32.94
C SER A 518 17.42 1.34 -34.01
N ALA A 519 16.86 2.50 -33.66
CA ALA A 519 16.59 3.57 -34.63
C ALA A 519 17.83 4.41 -35.02
N PHE A 520 18.93 4.30 -34.30
CA PHE A 520 20.12 5.09 -34.55
C PHE A 520 21.34 4.21 -34.79
N TYR A 521 21.95 3.62 -33.76
CA TYR A 521 23.24 2.95 -33.86
C TYR A 521 23.22 1.76 -34.83
N PHE A 522 22.28 0.83 -34.67
CA PHE A 522 22.22 -0.36 -35.51
C PHE A 522 21.92 -0.01 -36.96
N GLU A 523 20.99 0.92 -37.20
CA GLU A 523 20.66 1.35 -38.55
C GLU A 523 21.90 1.92 -39.29
N ILE A 524 22.69 2.78 -38.64
CA ILE A 524 23.88 3.36 -39.21
C ILE A 524 24.97 2.30 -39.42
N ARG A 525 25.09 1.33 -38.54
CA ARG A 525 26.15 0.31 -38.59
C ARG A 525 25.85 -0.94 -39.40
N LYS A 526 24.63 -1.12 -39.91
CA LYS A 526 24.28 -2.24 -40.82
C LYS A 526 25.23 -2.39 -41.99
N ASP A 527 25.56 -1.28 -42.68
CA ASP A 527 26.43 -1.30 -43.83
C ASP A 527 27.83 -1.80 -43.43
N ARG A 528 28.42 -1.32 -42.36
CA ARG A 528 29.72 -1.77 -41.84
C ARG A 528 29.72 -3.24 -41.46
N LEU A 529 28.71 -3.69 -40.75
CA LEU A 529 28.61 -5.08 -40.29
C LEU A 529 28.57 -6.08 -41.47
N TYR A 530 27.83 -5.74 -42.54
CA TYR A 530 27.57 -6.65 -43.64
C TYR A 530 28.53 -6.44 -44.83
N CYS A 531 29.07 -5.26 -44.97
CA CYS A 531 29.82 -4.92 -46.17
C CYS A 531 31.32 -4.65 -45.98
N ASP A 532 31.80 -4.34 -44.78
CA ASP A 532 33.22 -4.16 -44.52
C ASP A 532 33.95 -5.51 -44.35
N ALA A 533 35.27 -5.52 -44.60
CA ALA A 533 36.14 -6.65 -44.39
C ALA A 533 36.09 -7.13 -42.90
N ALA A 534 36.29 -8.42 -42.70
CA ALA A 534 36.21 -9.01 -41.36
C ALA A 534 37.25 -8.45 -40.40
N ASP A 535 38.43 -8.09 -40.87
CA ASP A 535 39.55 -7.55 -40.12
C ASP A 535 39.54 -5.98 -40.00
N SER A 536 38.57 -5.35 -40.66
CA SER A 536 38.40 -3.88 -40.59
C SER A 536 38.23 -3.42 -39.14
N VAL A 537 39.08 -2.45 -38.72
CA VAL A 537 38.97 -1.84 -37.37
C VAL A 537 37.56 -1.31 -37.10
N ALA A 538 36.93 -0.70 -38.09
CA ALA A 538 35.58 -0.15 -37.94
C ALA A 538 34.50 -1.23 -37.68
N ARG A 539 34.54 -2.37 -38.41
CA ARG A 539 33.63 -3.50 -38.18
C ARG A 539 33.92 -4.17 -36.86
N ARG A 540 35.17 -4.41 -36.50
CA ARG A 540 35.60 -4.99 -35.23
C ARG A 540 35.19 -4.10 -34.06
N ALA A 541 35.40 -2.77 -34.13
CA ALA A 541 34.94 -1.81 -33.12
C ALA A 541 33.42 -1.84 -32.91
N THR A 542 32.66 -1.91 -34.03
CA THR A 542 31.19 -2.06 -33.96
C THR A 542 30.79 -3.33 -33.21
N ARG A 543 31.41 -4.49 -33.52
CA ARG A 543 31.15 -5.76 -32.85
C ARG A 543 31.58 -5.74 -31.38
N THR A 544 32.70 -5.10 -31.06
CA THR A 544 33.15 -4.91 -29.68
C THR A 544 32.12 -4.14 -28.86
N VAL A 545 31.60 -3.04 -29.38
CA VAL A 545 30.57 -2.24 -28.69
C VAL A 545 29.26 -3.04 -28.57
N MET A 546 28.88 -3.78 -29.59
CA MET A 546 27.70 -4.65 -29.52
C MET A 546 27.84 -5.74 -28.45
N HIS A 547 29.04 -6.28 -28.25
CA HIS A 547 29.33 -7.22 -27.17
C HIS A 547 29.17 -6.55 -25.79
N GLU A 548 29.69 -5.33 -25.61
CA GLU A 548 29.53 -4.57 -24.38
C GLU A 548 28.06 -4.22 -24.08
N VAL A 549 27.30 -3.84 -25.13
CA VAL A 549 25.85 -3.62 -25.01
C VAL A 549 25.13 -4.92 -24.59
N PHE A 550 25.44 -6.03 -25.26
CA PHE A 550 24.81 -7.33 -24.98
C PHE A 550 25.09 -7.78 -23.56
N SER A 551 26.34 -7.71 -23.11
CA SER A 551 26.75 -8.10 -21.77
C SER A 551 26.01 -7.32 -20.68
N ARG A 552 25.96 -5.99 -20.80
CA ARG A 552 25.28 -5.15 -19.82
C ARG A 552 23.76 -5.25 -19.88
N LEU A 553 23.21 -5.24 -21.10
CA LEU A 553 21.75 -5.32 -21.30
C LEU A 553 21.17 -6.63 -20.74
N THR A 554 21.85 -7.76 -20.94
CA THR A 554 21.41 -9.04 -20.36
C THR A 554 21.45 -9.03 -18.84
N ALA A 555 22.50 -8.44 -18.23
CA ALA A 555 22.62 -8.31 -16.79
C ALA A 555 21.55 -7.36 -16.19
N TRP A 556 21.32 -6.20 -16.81
CA TRP A 556 20.30 -5.23 -16.37
C TRP A 556 18.86 -5.76 -16.53
N LEU A 557 18.62 -6.58 -17.57
CA LEU A 557 17.31 -7.18 -17.82
C LEU A 557 17.05 -8.43 -16.98
N ALA A 558 18.08 -9.12 -16.49
CA ALA A 558 17.94 -10.39 -15.77
C ALA A 558 16.96 -10.31 -14.57
N PRO A 559 16.98 -9.27 -13.72
CA PRO A 559 16.01 -9.16 -12.64
C PRO A 559 14.56 -8.92 -13.11
N ILE A 560 14.37 -8.44 -14.34
CA ILE A 560 13.06 -8.06 -14.90
C ILE A 560 12.55 -9.16 -15.84
N LEU A 561 13.28 -9.45 -16.90
CA LEU A 561 12.97 -10.45 -17.94
C LEU A 561 13.80 -11.71 -17.66
N ALA A 562 13.53 -12.36 -16.53
CA ALA A 562 14.38 -13.41 -15.98
C ALA A 562 14.61 -14.59 -16.96
N PHE A 563 13.58 -15.02 -17.66
CA PHE A 563 13.68 -16.13 -18.62
C PHE A 563 14.29 -15.69 -19.95
N THR A 564 13.92 -14.53 -20.45
CA THR A 564 14.42 -14.01 -21.72
C THR A 564 15.89 -13.63 -21.66
N ALA A 565 16.32 -13.02 -20.56
CA ALA A 565 17.73 -12.68 -20.36
C ALA A 565 18.60 -13.94 -20.24
N GLU A 566 18.13 -14.96 -19.52
CA GLU A 566 18.80 -16.26 -19.42
C GLU A 566 18.87 -16.98 -20.77
N GLU A 567 17.75 -17.03 -21.54
CA GLU A 567 17.73 -17.61 -22.88
C GLU A 567 18.77 -16.94 -23.79
N ALA A 568 18.83 -15.60 -23.77
CA ALA A 568 19.80 -14.86 -24.58
C ALA A 568 21.24 -15.10 -24.12
N TRP A 569 21.48 -15.09 -22.80
CA TRP A 569 22.80 -15.34 -22.24
C TRP A 569 23.29 -16.75 -22.52
N GLN A 570 22.46 -17.78 -22.32
CA GLN A 570 22.79 -19.19 -22.62
C GLN A 570 23.05 -19.41 -24.12
N SER A 571 22.30 -18.70 -24.99
CA SER A 571 22.59 -18.73 -26.44
C SER A 571 23.96 -18.18 -26.80
N TRP A 572 24.53 -17.30 -25.96
CA TRP A 572 25.86 -16.72 -26.13
C TRP A 572 26.97 -17.60 -25.51
N VAL A 573 26.83 -18.00 -24.23
CA VAL A 573 27.91 -18.70 -23.51
C VAL A 573 27.93 -20.21 -23.77
N GLY A 574 26.77 -20.83 -24.05
CA GLY A 574 26.68 -22.27 -24.30
C GLY A 574 26.96 -23.16 -23.08
N ASP A 575 26.91 -22.59 -21.87
CA ASP A 575 27.23 -23.28 -20.61
C ASP A 575 26.15 -23.00 -19.57
N VAL A 576 25.33 -24.02 -19.27
CA VAL A 576 24.18 -23.92 -18.34
C VAL A 576 24.58 -23.60 -16.88
N GLU A 577 25.82 -23.91 -16.49
CA GLU A 577 26.32 -23.57 -15.15
C GLU A 577 26.67 -22.07 -15.03
N ASN A 578 26.84 -21.39 -16.15
CA ASN A 578 27.11 -19.96 -16.21
C ASN A 578 25.82 -19.17 -16.46
N SER A 579 24.95 -19.15 -15.48
CA SER A 579 23.67 -18.41 -15.58
C SER A 579 23.87 -16.90 -15.51
N VAL A 580 23.04 -16.14 -16.25
CA VAL A 580 22.98 -14.69 -16.15
C VAL A 580 22.66 -14.21 -14.73
N HIS A 581 21.91 -15.01 -13.97
CA HIS A 581 21.50 -14.69 -12.60
C HIS A 581 22.62 -14.81 -11.56
N LEU A 582 23.76 -15.40 -11.93
CA LEU A 582 24.97 -15.44 -11.09
C LEU A 582 25.91 -14.25 -11.35
N ARG A 583 25.55 -13.40 -12.30
CA ARG A 583 26.37 -12.23 -12.64
C ARG A 583 26.06 -11.03 -11.75
N SER A 584 27.10 -10.24 -11.48
CA SER A 584 26.97 -8.86 -10.98
C SER A 584 26.92 -7.87 -12.15
N TYR A 585 26.53 -6.62 -11.89
CA TYR A 585 26.71 -5.55 -12.85
C TYR A 585 28.20 -5.25 -12.99
N ASP A 586 28.74 -5.47 -14.19
CA ASP A 586 30.16 -5.27 -14.47
C ASP A 586 30.56 -3.80 -14.26
N PRO A 587 31.74 -3.52 -13.70
CA PRO A 587 32.26 -2.16 -13.61
C PRO A 587 32.36 -1.51 -14.98
N VAL A 588 32.05 -0.21 -15.04
CA VAL A 588 32.21 0.57 -16.25
C VAL A 588 33.60 1.18 -16.26
N PRO A 589 34.42 0.99 -17.35
CA PRO A 589 35.70 1.66 -17.49
C PRO A 589 35.56 3.19 -17.43
N PRO A 590 36.32 3.90 -16.62
CA PRO A 590 36.20 5.36 -16.46
C PRO A 590 36.35 6.15 -17.76
N GLU A 591 37.16 5.64 -18.69
CA GLU A 591 37.41 6.25 -20.00
C GLU A 591 36.21 6.28 -20.93
N TRP A 592 35.12 5.51 -20.61
CA TRP A 592 33.92 5.58 -21.41
C TRP A 592 33.10 6.85 -21.14
N TYR A 593 33.26 7.45 -19.97
CA TYR A 593 32.50 8.64 -19.61
C TYR A 593 33.17 9.90 -20.18
N ASP A 594 32.61 10.46 -21.25
CA ASP A 594 33.10 11.67 -21.95
C ASP A 594 31.95 12.60 -22.36
N GLN A 595 31.70 13.63 -21.57
CA GLN A 595 30.63 14.61 -21.83
C GLN A 595 30.78 15.36 -23.16
N SER A 596 32.02 15.54 -23.66
CA SER A 596 32.24 16.22 -24.94
C SER A 596 31.73 15.40 -26.12
N VAL A 597 31.84 14.07 -26.02
CA VAL A 597 31.25 13.11 -26.98
C VAL A 597 29.73 13.19 -26.96
N SER A 598 29.12 13.25 -25.78
CA SER A 598 27.65 13.38 -25.66
C SER A 598 27.15 14.64 -26.37
N ALA A 599 27.67 15.81 -26.03
CA ALA A 599 27.23 17.08 -26.59
C ALA A 599 27.40 17.13 -28.13
N ARG A 600 28.49 16.56 -28.65
CA ARG A 600 28.73 16.44 -30.10
C ARG A 600 27.63 15.62 -30.77
N TRP A 601 27.35 14.45 -30.23
CA TRP A 601 26.37 13.55 -30.84
C TRP A 601 24.91 14.02 -30.68
N ASP A 602 24.61 14.79 -29.67
CA ASP A 602 23.29 15.45 -29.55
C ASP A 602 23.06 16.43 -30.71
N GLY A 603 24.07 17.21 -31.08
CA GLY A 603 24.01 18.09 -32.23
C GLY A 603 23.88 17.33 -33.56
N ILE A 604 24.67 16.28 -33.76
CA ILE A 604 24.61 15.42 -34.96
C ILE A 604 23.23 14.74 -35.07
N ARG A 605 22.70 14.22 -33.99
CA ARG A 605 21.36 13.58 -33.94
C ARG A 605 20.24 14.56 -34.30
N ARG A 606 20.36 15.82 -33.85
CA ARG A 606 19.41 16.89 -34.16
C ARG A 606 19.45 17.23 -35.66
N ALA A 607 20.64 17.36 -36.25
CA ALA A 607 20.78 17.58 -37.69
C ALA A 607 20.25 16.37 -38.50
N ARG A 608 20.57 15.13 -38.08
CA ARG A 608 20.06 13.91 -38.69
C ARG A 608 18.51 13.84 -38.67
N GLN A 609 17.86 14.32 -37.61
CA GLN A 609 16.42 14.38 -37.54
C GLN A 609 15.79 15.17 -38.68
N VAL A 610 16.37 16.33 -39.04
CA VAL A 610 15.89 17.15 -40.16
C VAL A 610 16.09 16.42 -41.49
N VAL A 611 17.28 15.81 -41.66
CA VAL A 611 17.59 15.03 -42.89
C VAL A 611 16.62 13.84 -43.05
N THR A 612 16.44 13.04 -42.00
CA THR A 612 15.54 11.86 -42.06
C THR A 612 14.11 12.27 -42.34
N THR A 613 13.64 13.39 -41.80
CA THR A 613 12.29 13.91 -42.07
C THR A 613 12.15 14.40 -43.52
N ALA A 614 13.17 15.07 -44.06
CA ALA A 614 13.21 15.47 -45.47
C ALA A 614 13.18 14.26 -46.42
N LEU A 615 13.96 13.21 -46.12
CA LEU A 615 13.98 11.98 -46.90
C LEU A 615 12.65 11.22 -46.83
N GLU A 616 11.96 11.26 -45.67
CA GLU A 616 10.63 10.67 -45.55
C GLU A 616 9.58 11.42 -46.38
N ALA A 617 9.67 12.76 -46.42
CA ALA A 617 8.82 13.57 -47.31
C ALA A 617 9.07 13.19 -48.79
N ALA A 618 10.34 13.11 -49.22
CA ALA A 618 10.69 12.72 -50.57
C ALA A 618 10.23 11.29 -50.95
N ARG A 619 10.19 10.36 -49.96
CA ARG A 619 9.64 9.02 -50.13
C ARG A 619 8.12 9.05 -50.29
N ASN A 620 7.42 9.81 -49.53
CA ASN A 620 5.97 9.96 -49.58
C ASN A 620 5.53 10.58 -50.91
N ASP A 621 6.34 11.48 -51.48
CA ASP A 621 6.14 12.09 -52.78
C ASP A 621 6.55 11.17 -53.96
N GLY A 622 7.12 10.00 -53.65
CA GLY A 622 7.52 9.00 -54.66
C GLY A 622 8.84 9.36 -55.37
N ALA A 623 9.61 10.35 -54.92
CA ALA A 623 10.88 10.73 -55.49
C ALA A 623 11.98 9.67 -55.28
N ILE A 624 11.92 8.94 -54.15
CA ILE A 624 12.79 7.82 -53.82
C ILE A 624 11.98 6.66 -53.20
N GLY A 625 12.45 5.41 -53.34
CA GLY A 625 11.94 4.24 -52.68
C GLY A 625 12.71 3.88 -51.39
N ALA A 626 13.97 4.33 -51.28
CA ALA A 626 14.84 4.10 -50.14
C ALA A 626 15.80 5.27 -49.95
N SER A 627 16.21 5.54 -48.71
CA SER A 627 17.15 6.64 -48.35
C SER A 627 18.51 6.56 -49.09
N LEU A 628 18.97 5.34 -49.37
CA LEU A 628 20.19 5.13 -50.17
C LEU A 628 20.08 5.60 -51.65
N GLN A 629 18.93 6.04 -52.11
CA GLN A 629 18.79 6.68 -53.43
C GLN A 629 18.99 8.19 -53.36
N ALA A 630 19.30 8.75 -52.20
CA ALA A 630 19.50 10.20 -52.01
C ALA A 630 20.95 10.59 -51.79
N ALA A 631 21.26 11.85 -52.17
CA ALA A 631 22.52 12.53 -51.91
C ALA A 631 22.23 14.01 -51.51
N PRO A 632 21.62 14.26 -50.34
CA PRO A 632 21.17 15.60 -49.94
C PRO A 632 22.33 16.55 -49.63
N THR A 633 22.08 17.86 -49.84
CA THR A 633 22.91 18.94 -49.29
C THR A 633 22.24 19.45 -48.00
N VAL A 634 23.02 19.43 -46.93
CA VAL A 634 22.55 19.85 -45.57
C VAL A 634 23.24 21.19 -45.24
N HIS A 635 22.44 22.24 -45.20
CA HIS A 635 22.86 23.58 -44.84
C HIS A 635 22.80 23.77 -43.34
N VAL A 636 23.91 24.14 -42.73
CA VAL A 636 24.06 24.25 -41.26
C VAL A 636 24.93 25.44 -40.90
N SER A 637 24.90 25.86 -39.63
CA SER A 637 25.89 26.81 -39.11
C SER A 637 27.30 26.21 -39.04
N GLU A 638 28.34 27.09 -38.98
CA GLU A 638 29.73 26.65 -38.82
C GLU A 638 29.92 25.74 -37.59
N ASP A 639 29.26 26.07 -36.48
CA ASP A 639 29.31 25.28 -35.22
C ASP A 639 28.78 23.86 -35.43
N ILE A 640 27.67 23.70 -36.17
CA ILE A 640 27.10 22.37 -36.48
C ILE A 640 27.97 21.65 -37.51
N ALA A 641 28.51 22.35 -38.52
CA ALA A 641 29.41 21.74 -39.49
C ALA A 641 30.65 21.12 -38.80
N ALA A 642 31.23 21.82 -37.82
CA ALA A 642 32.36 21.34 -37.04
C ALA A 642 32.08 20.01 -36.31
N LEU A 643 30.81 19.72 -35.94
CA LEU A 643 30.44 18.45 -35.31
C LEU A 643 30.64 17.26 -36.25
N PHE A 644 30.56 17.48 -37.58
CA PHE A 644 30.73 16.45 -38.60
C PHE A 644 32.18 16.23 -39.04
N GLU A 645 33.15 17.03 -38.50
CA GLU A 645 34.55 16.82 -38.84
C GLU A 645 35.01 15.39 -38.52
N GLY A 646 35.57 14.71 -39.52
CA GLY A 646 36.05 13.34 -39.41
C GLY A 646 34.96 12.27 -39.48
N GLU A 647 33.71 12.66 -39.67
CA GLU A 647 32.55 11.71 -39.80
C GLU A 647 32.14 11.58 -41.27
N ASP A 648 31.71 10.39 -41.64
CA ASP A 648 31.01 10.12 -42.91
C ASP A 648 29.53 10.52 -42.79
N ALA A 649 29.20 11.74 -43.20
CA ALA A 649 27.85 12.28 -43.14
C ALA A 649 26.83 11.40 -43.94
N ALA A 650 27.22 10.84 -45.08
CA ALA A 650 26.38 9.95 -45.88
C ALA A 650 26.05 8.67 -45.11
N ALA A 651 27.01 8.08 -44.42
CA ALA A 651 26.77 6.90 -43.57
C ALA A 651 25.86 7.26 -42.38
N LEU A 652 26.04 8.43 -41.75
CA LEU A 652 25.18 8.89 -40.63
C LEU A 652 23.74 9.13 -41.06
N PHE A 653 23.50 9.61 -42.29
CA PHE A 653 22.16 9.85 -42.83
C PHE A 653 21.59 8.64 -43.56
N ILE A 654 22.38 7.58 -43.73
CA ILE A 654 22.02 6.34 -44.47
C ILE A 654 21.66 6.72 -45.92
N THR A 655 22.49 7.52 -46.55
CA THR A 655 22.36 7.95 -47.96
C THR A 655 23.57 7.49 -48.77
N SER A 656 23.50 7.58 -50.09
CA SER A 656 24.64 7.24 -50.95
C SER A 656 25.69 8.37 -51.03
N GLY A 657 25.26 9.62 -50.82
CA GLY A 657 26.09 10.80 -50.70
C GLY A 657 25.46 11.81 -49.73
N ALA A 658 26.25 12.70 -49.20
CA ALA A 658 25.76 13.86 -48.41
C ALA A 658 26.79 14.97 -48.46
N THR A 659 26.37 16.23 -48.61
CA THR A 659 27.21 17.40 -48.56
C THR A 659 26.79 18.26 -47.37
N ILE A 660 27.74 18.60 -46.47
CA ILE A 660 27.53 19.58 -45.41
C ILE A 660 27.98 20.93 -45.95
N SER A 661 27.13 21.96 -45.95
CA SER A 661 27.40 23.31 -46.43
C SER A 661 27.10 24.37 -45.39
N CYS A 662 27.98 25.35 -45.26
CA CYS A 662 27.77 26.54 -44.44
C CYS A 662 27.15 27.71 -45.24
N ASP A 663 26.90 27.51 -46.57
CA ASP A 663 26.22 28.50 -47.39
C ASP A 663 24.78 28.72 -46.96
N ALA A 664 24.25 29.91 -47.26
CA ALA A 664 22.84 30.20 -46.97
C ALA A 664 21.90 29.21 -47.69
N ALA A 665 21.03 28.58 -46.95
CA ALA A 665 20.08 27.63 -47.47
C ALA A 665 19.06 28.32 -48.41
N PRO A 666 18.71 27.71 -49.57
CA PRO A 666 17.63 28.16 -50.44
C PRO A 666 16.32 28.37 -49.67
N ALA A 667 15.47 29.27 -50.16
CA ALA A 667 14.20 29.59 -49.47
C ALA A 667 13.22 28.40 -49.41
N ASP A 668 13.32 27.50 -50.36
CA ASP A 668 12.51 26.25 -50.49
C ASP A 668 13.17 25.02 -49.83
N ALA A 669 14.30 25.20 -49.17
CA ALA A 669 14.96 24.11 -48.44
C ALA A 669 14.05 23.59 -47.31
N PHE A 670 14.00 22.27 -47.15
CA PHE A 670 13.20 21.61 -46.11
C PHE A 670 13.72 21.96 -44.71
N ARG A 671 12.81 22.28 -43.81
CA ARG A 671 13.09 22.61 -42.41
C ARG A 671 12.12 21.91 -41.47
N VAL A 672 12.51 21.76 -40.23
CA VAL A 672 11.66 21.22 -39.16
C VAL A 672 11.45 22.33 -38.13
N GLU A 673 10.22 22.56 -37.73
CA GLU A 673 9.87 23.53 -36.71
C GLU A 673 10.64 23.28 -35.40
N GLY A 674 11.24 24.32 -34.83
CA GLY A 674 12.06 24.22 -33.62
C GLY A 674 13.54 23.78 -33.87
N ILE A 675 13.93 23.55 -35.12
CA ILE A 675 15.33 23.30 -35.54
C ILE A 675 15.69 24.24 -36.70
N ASP A 676 15.93 25.50 -36.36
CA ASP A 676 16.08 26.57 -37.36
C ASP A 676 17.50 26.65 -37.97
N ASP A 677 18.47 26.00 -37.34
CA ASP A 677 19.89 26.00 -37.69
C ASP A 677 20.29 24.90 -38.67
N VAL A 678 19.30 24.11 -39.16
CA VAL A 678 19.51 23.05 -40.14
C VAL A 678 18.47 23.14 -41.26
N ALA A 679 18.90 23.11 -42.51
CA ALA A 679 17.98 23.02 -43.67
C ALA A 679 18.49 21.98 -44.67
N VAL A 680 17.62 21.33 -45.39
CA VAL A 680 17.97 20.21 -46.28
C VAL A 680 17.46 20.48 -47.69
N VAL A 681 18.35 20.39 -48.66
CA VAL A 681 18.04 20.34 -50.08
C VAL A 681 18.13 18.89 -50.51
N PHE A 682 17.00 18.30 -50.87
CA PHE A 682 16.96 16.93 -51.38
C PHE A 682 17.58 16.83 -52.78
N ALA A 683 18.37 15.78 -53.01
CA ALA A 683 18.83 15.37 -54.34
C ALA A 683 18.91 13.86 -54.43
N THR A 684 18.70 13.32 -55.61
CA THR A 684 18.92 11.89 -55.91
C THR A 684 20.41 11.61 -56.11
N ALA A 685 20.83 10.43 -55.70
CA ALA A 685 22.21 10.00 -55.96
C ALA A 685 22.39 9.57 -57.43
N ASP A 686 23.54 9.90 -58.00
CA ASP A 686 23.91 9.58 -59.36
C ASP A 686 24.62 8.24 -59.45
N GLY A 687 24.37 7.47 -60.54
CA GLY A 687 25.02 6.21 -60.83
C GLY A 687 24.12 4.97 -60.72
N GLY A 688 24.72 3.78 -60.64
CA GLY A 688 24.03 2.49 -60.50
C GLY A 688 24.01 2.03 -59.06
N LYS A 689 23.01 1.16 -58.74
CA LYS A 689 22.86 0.58 -57.40
C LYS A 689 23.84 -0.60 -57.24
N CYS A 690 24.73 -0.54 -56.27
CA CYS A 690 25.58 -1.68 -55.89
C CYS A 690 24.75 -2.87 -55.39
N ALA A 691 24.92 -4.06 -55.98
CA ALA A 691 24.20 -5.26 -55.64
C ALA A 691 24.46 -5.75 -54.19
N ARG A 692 25.62 -5.38 -53.60
CA ARG A 692 26.00 -5.82 -52.25
C ARG A 692 25.63 -4.81 -51.14
N CYS A 693 26.08 -3.55 -51.24
CA CYS A 693 25.84 -2.53 -50.19
C CYS A 693 24.60 -1.66 -50.47
N TRP A 694 24.01 -1.75 -51.67
CA TRP A 694 22.84 -1.02 -52.12
C TRP A 694 23.01 0.50 -52.28
N LYS A 695 24.19 1.04 -52.03
CA LYS A 695 24.51 2.46 -52.36
C LYS A 695 24.42 2.66 -53.87
N VAL A 696 23.97 3.85 -54.26
CA VAL A 696 23.94 4.31 -55.66
C VAL A 696 25.24 5.11 -55.91
N THR A 697 26.12 4.63 -56.76
CA THR A 697 27.43 5.22 -56.98
C THR A 697 27.79 5.27 -58.46
N PRO A 698 28.52 6.28 -58.94
CA PRO A 698 28.83 6.45 -60.33
C PRO A 698 29.68 5.32 -60.97
N GLU A 699 30.49 4.64 -60.12
CA GLU A 699 31.31 3.52 -60.61
C GLU A 699 30.53 2.25 -60.93
N VAL A 700 29.31 2.15 -60.48
CA VAL A 700 28.43 0.99 -60.80
C VAL A 700 27.65 1.29 -62.07
N SER A 701 28.03 0.65 -63.17
CA SER A 701 27.44 0.87 -64.48
C SER A 701 26.56 -0.31 -64.99
N GLU A 702 26.71 -1.48 -64.39
CA GLU A 702 25.98 -2.71 -64.75
C GLU A 702 24.92 -3.04 -63.70
N GLU A 703 23.81 -3.69 -64.10
CA GLU A 703 22.65 -3.95 -63.27
C GLU A 703 22.98 -4.82 -62.03
N ASP A 704 23.92 -5.74 -62.12
CA ASP A 704 24.37 -6.60 -61.01
C ASP A 704 25.76 -6.26 -60.53
N GLY A 705 26.28 -5.08 -60.89
CA GLY A 705 27.60 -4.61 -60.53
C GLY A 705 27.75 -4.29 -59.04
N ILE A 706 28.95 -4.38 -58.51
CA ILE A 706 29.30 -3.98 -57.13
C ILE A 706 30.25 -2.78 -57.18
N CYS A 707 30.18 -1.91 -56.15
CA CYS A 707 31.06 -0.77 -56.04
C CYS A 707 32.49 -1.20 -55.67
N ASN A 708 33.49 -0.34 -55.95
CA ASN A 708 34.91 -0.60 -55.68
C ASN A 708 35.17 -1.11 -54.28
N ARG A 709 34.60 -0.46 -53.25
CA ARG A 709 34.70 -0.93 -51.85
C ARG A 709 34.22 -2.37 -51.65
N CYS A 710 33.10 -2.72 -52.26
CA CYS A 710 32.56 -4.07 -52.16
C CYS A 710 33.38 -5.09 -52.98
N GLU A 711 33.95 -4.67 -54.07
CA GLU A 711 34.85 -5.48 -54.89
C GLU A 711 36.17 -5.80 -54.17
N ASP A 712 36.79 -4.81 -53.52
CA ASP A 712 37.97 -5.01 -52.68
C ASP A 712 37.74 -6.03 -51.54
N VAL A 713 36.56 -6.01 -50.91
CA VAL A 713 36.22 -6.94 -49.81
C VAL A 713 35.92 -8.33 -50.31
N VAL A 714 35.37 -8.48 -51.52
CA VAL A 714 35.01 -9.80 -52.07
C VAL A 714 36.22 -10.50 -52.67
N ASN A 715 37.16 -9.72 -53.27
CA ASN A 715 38.35 -10.24 -53.96
C ASN A 715 39.62 -10.29 -53.08
N GLY A 716 39.64 -9.56 -51.96
CA GLY A 716 40.75 -9.54 -50.99
C GLY A 716 40.53 -10.53 -49.87
#